data_6fe920db58eb833d0a5ae6fabd52069a
#
_entry.id   6fe920db58eb833d0a5ae6fabd52069a
#
_cell.length_a   1.000
_cell.length_b   1.000
_cell.length_c   1.000
_cell.angle_alpha   90.00
_cell.angle_beta   90.00
_cell.angle_gamma   90.00
#
_symmetry.space_group_name_H-M   'P 1'
#
loop_
_entity.id
_entity.type
_entity.pdbx_description
1 polymer ?
#
loop_
_entity_poly.entity_id
_entity_poly.type
_entity_poly.pdbx_seq_one_letter_code
_entity_poly.pdbx_strand_id
1 'polypeptide(L)'
;MSQSLGQSPSPFKRQTESEYQPLVLPLEAAGLEAIAAVGGKNASLGELLRELGSEGVRVPGGFATTAGAYRAFLEANQLGEPLGRLLSGLDGNDLAALQAAGSAARALVLAARLPDDLQQAILSAYRSLGAATLGPAQNPGPALSPGLAVAVRSSATAEDLPEASFAGQQETFLNVCGEAELLAACRRCYASLFTDRAISYRILHGFDHLEVALSIGVQRMVRSDLAASGVMFSIDTETGFRDAVLLTAAYGLGETVVQGSVNPDEYLIFKPTLEQGFAPILSRRLGSKAIRMVYFSATAHAGATAHAGATVYADPTVSASGAVASPQAKPAPAQPVQSQPVQSQPVQSQSDPAMELGLSHTCTLAVDPAERARFAISDEEALQLARWACRIEAHYSARSGKATPMDIEWAKDGLSGELFILQARPETVESQRSTNLLRSWHLEPHQAPVITQGRAIGASVCTGRARIIQDPSAIASFQKGDLLVTNRTDPDWEPILKLASGVITNQGGRTCHAAIIAREMGITAIVGTGDGTAVIADGEAITASCCEGDEGRVYRGELAFRVEEQQLSDLPATRTRILINVGNPDEAFNLAAIPCDGVGLARLEFIIANQIKVHPMALLAPGQLTSAADRLAIAELTAGYHQPADYYVDHLAQGMGRIAAAFYPRPVVLRFSDFKSNEYARLLGGSDFEPQEENPMLGWRGASRYTAPGFREAFGLECQALKRVREGMGLTNAKAMVPFCRTPEEGDRVLAEMARQGLVRGENGLEVLVMCELPSNVIGAAAFAERFDGFSIGSNDLTQLTLGLDRDSALVADLFDERHPTVMEMVRLAIHTAKRCGRPIGICGQAPSDYPEFARFLVEQGIDSISLNPDVAIATRLAIAAIEADLVAQL
;
A
#
# COMPACT_ATOMS: atom_id res chain seq x y z
N MET A 1 -30.56 -43.98 -17.35
CA MET A 1 -31.24 -42.72 -17.73
C MET A 1 -30.21 -41.65 -17.62
N SER A 2 -29.62 -41.28 -18.73
CA SER A 2 -28.61 -40.25 -18.90
C SER A 2 -29.30 -38.90 -19.03
N GLN A 3 -29.01 -37.97 -18.12
CA GLN A 3 -29.38 -36.55 -18.29
C GLN A 3 -28.17 -35.81 -18.86
N SER A 4 -28.37 -35.27 -20.04
CA SER A 4 -27.48 -34.40 -20.77
C SER A 4 -27.34 -33.05 -20.01
N LEU A 5 -26.13 -32.68 -19.66
CA LEU A 5 -25.76 -31.33 -19.24
C LEU A 5 -25.90 -30.38 -20.46
N GLY A 6 -26.84 -29.46 -20.35
CA GLY A 6 -27.08 -28.41 -21.33
C GLY A 6 -25.91 -27.43 -21.35
N GLN A 7 -25.31 -27.24 -22.52
CA GLN A 7 -24.37 -26.17 -22.79
C GLN A 7 -25.09 -24.82 -22.68
N SER A 8 -24.59 -23.94 -21.87
CA SER A 8 -24.97 -22.51 -21.84
C SER A 8 -24.58 -21.86 -23.17
N PRO A 9 -25.40 -21.03 -23.77
CA PRO A 9 -25.07 -20.38 -25.03
C PRO A 9 -24.00 -19.31 -24.84
N SER A 10 -22.93 -19.36 -25.62
CA SER A 10 -21.92 -18.32 -25.78
C SER A 10 -22.60 -16.96 -26.09
N PRO A 11 -22.20 -15.86 -25.46
CA PRO A 11 -22.79 -14.54 -25.66
C PRO A 11 -22.43 -13.86 -26.97
N PHE A 12 -21.66 -14.49 -27.83
CA PHE A 12 -21.23 -13.91 -29.10
C PHE A 12 -22.09 -14.45 -30.29
N LYS A 13 -23.30 -13.91 -30.46
CA LYS A 13 -24.02 -14.04 -31.72
C LYS A 13 -23.38 -13.12 -32.76
N ARG A 14 -23.01 -13.67 -33.93
CA ARG A 14 -22.64 -12.92 -35.14
C ARG A 14 -23.74 -11.89 -35.45
N GLN A 15 -23.42 -10.61 -35.28
CA GLN A 15 -24.19 -9.53 -35.90
C GLN A 15 -23.72 -9.43 -37.37
N THR A 16 -24.54 -9.93 -38.26
CA THR A 16 -24.44 -9.68 -39.69
C THR A 16 -25.22 -8.38 -39.96
N GLU A 17 -24.50 -7.23 -39.90
CA GLU A 17 -24.87 -6.04 -40.65
C GLU A 17 -23.60 -5.27 -40.96
N SER A 18 -23.31 -5.08 -42.23
CA SER A 18 -22.19 -4.31 -42.80
C SER A 18 -22.52 -2.83 -42.66
N GLU A 19 -22.43 -2.29 -41.42
CA GLU A 19 -22.22 -0.85 -41.24
C GLU A 19 -20.72 -0.58 -41.35
N TYR A 20 -20.34 0.39 -42.16
CA TYR A 20 -18.98 0.85 -42.39
C TYR A 20 -18.42 1.38 -41.06
N GLN A 21 -17.78 0.54 -40.31
CA GLN A 21 -17.14 0.97 -39.04
C GLN A 21 -15.88 1.76 -39.39
N PRO A 22 -15.69 2.96 -38.80
CA PRO A 22 -14.49 3.74 -39.07
C PRO A 22 -13.24 2.96 -38.62
N LEU A 23 -12.14 3.06 -39.37
CA LEU A 23 -10.88 2.38 -39.03
C LEU A 23 -10.19 2.99 -37.84
N VAL A 24 -10.44 4.28 -37.56
CA VAL A 24 -9.86 5.06 -36.47
C VAL A 24 -10.96 5.91 -35.83
N LEU A 25 -10.97 6.00 -34.51
CA LEU A 25 -11.87 6.83 -33.70
C LEU A 25 -11.06 7.76 -32.79
N PRO A 26 -11.43 9.04 -32.63
CA PRO A 26 -10.94 9.86 -31.54
C PRO A 26 -11.31 9.22 -30.19
N LEU A 27 -10.46 9.34 -29.15
CA LEU A 27 -10.77 8.73 -27.85
C LEU A 27 -12.09 9.27 -27.26
N GLU A 28 -12.37 10.55 -27.45
CA GLU A 28 -13.61 11.18 -26.98
C GLU A 28 -14.88 10.55 -27.56
N ALA A 29 -14.77 9.88 -28.70
CA ALA A 29 -15.88 9.15 -29.34
C ALA A 29 -15.97 7.67 -28.93
N ALA A 30 -15.04 7.19 -28.10
CA ALA A 30 -14.89 5.79 -27.72
C ALA A 30 -15.23 5.57 -26.26
N GLY A 31 -16.53 5.60 -25.87
CA GLY A 31 -16.97 5.29 -24.49
C GLY A 31 -17.08 3.78 -24.22
N LEU A 32 -17.53 3.42 -23.04
CA LEU A 32 -17.65 2.02 -22.59
C LEU A 32 -18.56 1.17 -23.48
N GLU A 33 -19.48 1.79 -24.23
CA GLU A 33 -20.29 1.12 -25.25
C GLU A 33 -19.48 0.63 -26.46
N ALA A 34 -18.28 1.17 -26.66
CA ALA A 34 -17.40 0.85 -27.79
C ALA A 34 -16.34 -0.23 -27.47
N ILE A 35 -16.38 -0.91 -26.33
CA ILE A 35 -15.38 -1.94 -25.92
C ILE A 35 -15.15 -2.98 -27.02
N ALA A 36 -16.21 -3.46 -27.67
CA ALA A 36 -16.10 -4.44 -28.73
C ALA A 36 -15.36 -3.89 -30.00
N ALA A 37 -15.31 -2.56 -30.14
CA ALA A 37 -14.66 -1.88 -31.26
C ALA A 37 -13.25 -1.42 -30.94
N VAL A 38 -12.98 -0.91 -29.71
CA VAL A 38 -11.70 -0.26 -29.37
C VAL A 38 -10.97 -0.91 -28.18
N GLY A 39 -11.52 -1.99 -27.61
CA GLY A 39 -10.98 -2.67 -26.43
C GLY A 39 -11.20 -1.89 -25.12
N GLY A 40 -10.98 -2.56 -23.98
CA GLY A 40 -11.30 -2.02 -22.65
C GLY A 40 -10.54 -0.75 -22.29
N LYS A 41 -9.22 -0.72 -22.49
CA LYS A 41 -8.37 0.43 -22.14
C LYS A 41 -8.76 1.71 -22.89
N ASN A 42 -8.94 1.61 -24.21
CA ASN A 42 -9.30 2.77 -25.03
C ASN A 42 -10.72 3.26 -24.74
N ALA A 43 -11.66 2.35 -24.51
CA ALA A 43 -13.03 2.66 -24.13
C ALA A 43 -13.08 3.38 -22.77
N SER A 44 -12.29 2.92 -21.79
CA SER A 44 -12.17 3.57 -20.49
C SER A 44 -11.61 4.99 -20.59
N LEU A 45 -10.54 5.19 -21.36
CA LEU A 45 -9.98 6.53 -21.57
C LEU A 45 -10.97 7.48 -22.25
N GLY A 46 -11.70 7.01 -23.24
CA GLY A 46 -12.74 7.78 -23.92
C GLY A 46 -13.89 8.15 -22.99
N GLU A 47 -14.32 7.21 -22.14
CA GLU A 47 -15.32 7.44 -21.12
C GLU A 47 -14.89 8.57 -20.13
N LEU A 48 -13.64 8.50 -19.63
CA LEU A 48 -13.11 9.52 -18.73
C LEU A 48 -13.04 10.90 -19.38
N LEU A 49 -12.62 10.97 -20.65
CA LEU A 49 -12.56 12.23 -21.42
C LEU A 49 -13.94 12.84 -21.58
N ARG A 50 -14.92 12.03 -21.95
CA ARG A 50 -16.29 12.48 -22.26
C ARG A 50 -17.06 12.87 -21.01
N GLU A 51 -17.06 12.03 -19.98
CA GLU A 51 -17.94 12.17 -18.82
C GLU A 51 -17.29 12.97 -17.67
N LEU A 52 -15.99 12.77 -17.40
CA LEU A 52 -15.32 13.34 -16.24
C LEU A 52 -14.38 14.52 -16.57
N GLY A 53 -14.17 14.81 -17.85
CA GLY A 53 -13.35 15.97 -18.27
C GLY A 53 -13.91 17.30 -17.74
N SER A 54 -15.23 17.48 -17.76
CA SER A 54 -15.90 18.67 -17.21
C SER A 54 -15.81 18.77 -15.68
N GLU A 55 -15.56 17.65 -14.97
CA GLU A 55 -15.34 17.59 -13.53
C GLU A 55 -13.88 17.80 -13.13
N GLY A 56 -13.01 18.06 -14.13
CA GLY A 56 -11.61 18.40 -13.94
C GLY A 56 -10.66 17.20 -13.91
N VAL A 57 -11.12 15.99 -14.23
CA VAL A 57 -10.26 14.83 -14.47
C VAL A 57 -9.58 15.01 -15.82
N ARG A 58 -8.25 15.11 -15.84
CA ARG A 58 -7.49 15.33 -17.08
C ARG A 58 -6.97 14.00 -17.62
N VAL A 59 -7.23 13.77 -18.90
CA VAL A 59 -6.72 12.62 -19.66
C VAL A 59 -6.02 13.16 -20.90
N PRO A 60 -4.82 12.68 -21.29
CA PRO A 60 -4.18 13.11 -22.53
C PRO A 60 -5.04 12.71 -23.74
N GLY A 61 -5.24 13.62 -24.66
CA GLY A 61 -5.96 13.35 -25.90
C GLY A 61 -5.28 12.30 -26.78
N GLY A 62 -6.04 11.68 -27.66
CA GLY A 62 -5.54 10.63 -28.54
C GLY A 62 -6.61 10.07 -29.48
N PHE A 63 -6.29 8.97 -30.12
CA PHE A 63 -7.20 8.22 -30.96
C PHE A 63 -6.94 6.71 -30.84
N ALA A 64 -7.89 5.89 -31.27
CA ALA A 64 -7.80 4.44 -31.28
C ALA A 64 -8.08 3.87 -32.69
N THR A 65 -7.33 2.86 -33.12
CA THR A 65 -7.75 2.01 -34.26
C THR A 65 -8.87 1.11 -33.76
N THR A 66 -9.70 0.60 -34.68
CA THR A 66 -10.79 -0.30 -34.30
C THR A 66 -10.41 -1.78 -34.46
N ALA A 67 -11.17 -2.67 -33.84
CA ALA A 67 -11.09 -4.11 -34.08
C ALA A 67 -11.35 -4.46 -35.56
N GLY A 68 -12.20 -3.66 -36.24
CA GLY A 68 -12.41 -3.75 -37.69
C GLY A 68 -11.13 -3.48 -38.48
N ALA A 69 -10.34 -2.49 -38.06
CA ALA A 69 -9.04 -2.19 -38.66
C ALA A 69 -8.04 -3.36 -38.54
N TYR A 70 -8.00 -4.02 -37.35
CA TYR A 70 -7.18 -5.20 -37.14
C TYR A 70 -7.60 -6.37 -38.06
N ARG A 71 -8.91 -6.64 -38.17
CA ARG A 71 -9.42 -7.70 -39.06
C ARG A 71 -9.12 -7.39 -40.51
N ALA A 72 -9.30 -6.13 -40.97
CA ALA A 72 -8.94 -5.69 -42.30
C ALA A 72 -7.43 -5.87 -42.59
N PHE A 73 -6.57 -5.60 -41.59
CA PHE A 73 -5.13 -5.86 -41.72
C PHE A 73 -4.81 -7.36 -41.89
N LEU A 74 -5.42 -8.24 -41.12
CA LEU A 74 -5.25 -9.69 -41.26
C LEU A 74 -5.74 -10.20 -42.60
N GLU A 75 -6.91 -9.73 -43.06
CA GLU A 75 -7.53 -10.14 -44.33
C GLU A 75 -6.69 -9.68 -45.52
N ALA A 76 -6.29 -8.42 -45.59
CA ALA A 76 -5.47 -7.86 -46.68
C ALA A 76 -4.14 -8.59 -46.88
N ASN A 77 -3.58 -9.16 -45.80
CA ASN A 77 -2.32 -9.89 -45.81
C ASN A 77 -2.51 -11.42 -45.77
N GLN A 78 -3.76 -11.92 -45.82
CA GLN A 78 -4.11 -13.35 -45.81
C GLN A 78 -3.49 -14.09 -44.60
N LEU A 79 -3.43 -13.46 -43.42
CA LEU A 79 -2.74 -13.99 -42.25
C LEU A 79 -3.58 -15.02 -41.45
N GLY A 80 -4.89 -15.08 -41.63
CA GLY A 80 -5.77 -15.92 -40.81
C GLY A 80 -5.40 -17.40 -40.85
N GLU A 81 -5.21 -18.00 -42.06
CA GLU A 81 -4.87 -19.42 -42.19
C GLU A 81 -3.44 -19.75 -41.70
N PRO A 82 -2.38 -18.97 -42.01
CA PRO A 82 -1.04 -19.22 -41.48
C PRO A 82 -0.99 -19.13 -39.95
N LEU A 83 -1.61 -18.12 -39.34
CA LEU A 83 -1.68 -17.98 -37.89
C LEU A 83 -2.48 -19.10 -37.22
N GLY A 84 -3.62 -19.46 -37.80
CA GLY A 84 -4.44 -20.58 -37.30
C GLY A 84 -3.68 -21.91 -37.29
N ARG A 85 -2.86 -22.20 -38.32
CA ARG A 85 -2.01 -23.40 -38.35
C ARG A 85 -0.90 -23.39 -37.31
N LEU A 86 -0.29 -22.24 -37.03
CA LEU A 86 0.77 -22.10 -36.02
C LEU A 86 0.25 -22.26 -34.60
N LEU A 87 -0.98 -21.82 -34.33
CA LEU A 87 -1.53 -21.73 -32.98
C LEU A 87 -2.46 -22.90 -32.64
N SER A 88 -2.82 -23.76 -33.61
CA SER A 88 -3.70 -24.90 -33.40
C SER A 88 -3.00 -26.02 -32.62
N GLY A 89 -3.65 -26.53 -31.56
CA GLY A 89 -3.20 -27.71 -30.83
C GLY A 89 -1.98 -27.49 -29.91
N LEU A 90 -1.64 -26.25 -29.60
CA LEU A 90 -0.60 -25.92 -28.62
C LEU A 90 -1.04 -26.33 -27.22
N ASP A 91 -0.13 -26.98 -26.48
CA ASP A 91 -0.27 -27.20 -25.02
C ASP A 91 0.30 -25.99 -24.28
N GLY A 92 -0.50 -25.41 -23.39
CA GLY A 92 -0.09 -24.27 -22.53
C GLY A 92 1.09 -24.57 -21.60
N ASN A 93 1.42 -25.85 -21.39
CA ASN A 93 2.55 -26.31 -20.58
C ASN A 93 3.84 -26.58 -21.39
N ASP A 94 3.76 -26.63 -22.72
CA ASP A 94 4.95 -26.81 -23.60
C ASP A 94 5.54 -25.43 -23.95
N LEU A 95 6.40 -24.94 -23.10
CA LEU A 95 7.03 -23.62 -23.25
C LEU A 95 7.83 -23.51 -24.55
N ALA A 96 8.52 -24.57 -24.97
CA ALA A 96 9.33 -24.54 -26.19
C ALA A 96 8.43 -24.45 -27.47
N ALA A 97 7.33 -25.19 -27.52
CA ALA A 97 6.35 -25.08 -28.59
C ALA A 97 5.67 -23.72 -28.63
N LEU A 98 5.32 -23.15 -27.46
CA LEU A 98 4.76 -21.79 -27.34
C LEU A 98 5.73 -20.72 -27.86
N GLN A 99 7.00 -20.78 -27.48
CA GLN A 99 8.03 -19.82 -27.91
C GLN A 99 8.24 -19.90 -29.44
N ALA A 100 8.33 -21.11 -30.01
CA ALA A 100 8.49 -21.31 -31.43
C ALA A 100 7.28 -20.77 -32.19
N ALA A 101 6.06 -21.10 -31.80
CA ALA A 101 4.83 -20.64 -32.42
C ALA A 101 4.64 -19.12 -32.30
N GLY A 102 4.89 -18.55 -31.11
CA GLY A 102 4.81 -17.12 -30.85
C GLY A 102 5.81 -16.34 -31.70
N SER A 103 7.06 -16.77 -31.76
CA SER A 103 8.09 -16.14 -32.60
C SER A 103 7.73 -16.16 -34.08
N ALA A 104 7.26 -17.29 -34.60
CA ALA A 104 6.83 -17.42 -35.99
C ALA A 104 5.59 -16.54 -36.29
N ALA A 105 4.60 -16.50 -35.41
CA ALA A 105 3.42 -15.66 -35.55
C ALA A 105 3.79 -14.16 -35.55
N ARG A 106 4.62 -13.71 -34.61
CA ARG A 106 5.12 -12.32 -34.57
C ARG A 106 5.87 -11.95 -35.85
N ALA A 107 6.73 -12.83 -36.35
CA ALA A 107 7.46 -12.59 -37.58
C ALA A 107 6.54 -12.40 -38.81
N LEU A 108 5.45 -13.19 -38.93
CA LEU A 108 4.43 -13.02 -39.96
C LEU A 108 3.75 -11.65 -39.89
N VAL A 109 3.33 -11.22 -38.69
CA VAL A 109 2.65 -9.94 -38.49
C VAL A 109 3.58 -8.76 -38.77
N LEU A 110 4.84 -8.82 -38.35
CA LEU A 110 5.82 -7.77 -38.59
C LEU A 110 6.20 -7.61 -40.07
N ALA A 111 6.20 -8.70 -40.83
CA ALA A 111 6.46 -8.69 -42.27
C ALA A 111 5.28 -8.14 -43.10
N ALA A 112 4.08 -8.12 -42.53
CA ALA A 112 2.86 -7.70 -43.21
C ALA A 112 2.80 -6.17 -43.40
N ARG A 113 2.05 -5.69 -44.39
CA ARG A 113 1.86 -4.26 -44.65
C ARG A 113 0.51 -3.77 -44.11
N LEU A 114 0.50 -2.63 -43.49
CA LEU A 114 -0.76 -1.95 -43.16
C LEU A 114 -1.47 -1.55 -44.47
N PRO A 115 -2.79 -1.81 -44.58
CA PRO A 115 -3.57 -1.33 -45.75
C PRO A 115 -3.46 0.19 -45.92
N ASP A 116 -3.47 0.65 -47.19
CA ASP A 116 -3.23 2.09 -47.46
C ASP A 116 -4.28 3.01 -46.87
N ASP A 117 -5.53 2.60 -46.81
CA ASP A 117 -6.64 3.30 -46.17
C ASP A 117 -6.43 3.41 -44.66
N LEU A 118 -5.98 2.33 -44.00
CA LEU A 118 -5.65 2.32 -42.57
C LEU A 118 -4.45 3.20 -42.29
N GLN A 119 -3.39 3.14 -43.11
CA GLN A 119 -2.24 4.03 -42.96
C GLN A 119 -2.68 5.52 -43.02
N GLN A 120 -3.47 5.89 -44.02
CA GLN A 120 -3.96 7.25 -44.18
C GLN A 120 -4.85 7.69 -43.01
N ALA A 121 -5.71 6.82 -42.50
CA ALA A 121 -6.55 7.12 -41.33
C ALA A 121 -5.71 7.37 -40.07
N ILE A 122 -4.71 6.53 -39.76
CA ILE A 122 -3.80 6.69 -38.65
C ILE A 122 -3.02 8.01 -38.79
N LEU A 123 -2.42 8.29 -39.93
CA LEU A 123 -1.63 9.49 -40.15
C LEU A 123 -2.47 10.78 -40.09
N SER A 124 -3.69 10.73 -40.61
CA SER A 124 -4.62 11.86 -40.54
C SER A 124 -4.99 12.18 -39.08
N ALA A 125 -5.29 11.16 -38.27
CA ALA A 125 -5.59 11.32 -36.86
C ALA A 125 -4.37 11.84 -36.06
N TYR A 126 -3.15 11.34 -36.37
CA TYR A 126 -1.92 11.79 -35.74
C TYR A 126 -1.62 13.27 -36.00
N ARG A 127 -1.80 13.71 -37.27
CA ARG A 127 -1.65 15.13 -37.66
C ARG A 127 -2.67 16.03 -36.99
N SER A 128 -3.91 15.56 -36.87
CA SER A 128 -4.98 16.29 -36.16
C SER A 128 -4.67 16.45 -34.68
N LEU A 129 -4.17 15.38 -34.02
CA LEU A 129 -3.72 15.41 -32.62
C LEU A 129 -2.57 16.41 -32.43
N GLY A 130 -1.61 16.45 -33.37
CA GLY A 130 -0.49 17.39 -33.34
C GLY A 130 -0.96 18.86 -33.49
N ALA A 131 -1.87 19.13 -34.40
CA ALA A 131 -2.41 20.48 -34.63
C ALA A 131 -3.20 20.99 -33.40
N ALA A 132 -3.99 20.15 -32.77
CA ALA A 132 -4.72 20.49 -31.54
C ALA A 132 -3.81 20.79 -30.34
N THR A 133 -2.63 20.18 -30.30
CA THR A 133 -1.68 20.29 -29.17
C THR A 133 -0.76 21.51 -29.30
N LEU A 134 -0.25 21.80 -30.50
CA LEU A 134 0.80 22.79 -30.70
C LEU A 134 0.27 24.19 -31.04
N GLY A 135 -1.01 24.32 -31.37
CA GLY A 135 -1.62 25.59 -31.79
C GLY A 135 -1.06 26.16 -33.12
N PRO A 136 -1.74 27.15 -33.75
CA PRO A 136 -1.37 27.63 -35.08
C PRO A 136 -0.04 28.40 -35.15
N ALA A 137 0.49 28.90 -34.03
CA ALA A 137 1.72 29.71 -33.98
C ALA A 137 3.02 28.87 -33.83
N GLN A 138 2.91 27.59 -33.52
CA GLN A 138 4.06 26.68 -33.30
C GLN A 138 4.08 25.52 -34.30
N ASN A 139 3.29 25.59 -35.37
CA ASN A 139 3.29 24.57 -36.40
C ASN A 139 4.49 24.80 -37.35
N PRO A 140 5.65 24.15 -37.10
CA PRO A 140 6.78 24.26 -38.02
C PRO A 140 6.42 23.49 -39.26
N GLY A 141 6.62 24.11 -40.41
CA GLY A 141 6.35 23.51 -41.70
C GLY A 141 6.98 22.09 -41.88
N PRO A 142 6.58 21.34 -42.90
CA PRO A 142 6.74 19.87 -42.98
C PRO A 142 8.18 19.33 -43.05
N ALA A 143 9.21 20.11 -42.77
CA ALA A 143 10.58 19.67 -43.08
C ALA A 143 11.57 19.53 -41.90
N LEU A 144 11.32 20.00 -40.66
CA LEU A 144 12.39 20.05 -39.65
C LEU A 144 11.94 19.94 -38.16
N SER A 145 10.75 19.44 -37.82
CA SER A 145 10.42 19.17 -36.38
C SER A 145 10.27 17.70 -36.10
N PRO A 146 10.82 17.21 -34.97
CA PRO A 146 10.41 15.91 -34.47
C PRO A 146 8.90 15.95 -34.24
N GLY A 147 8.15 14.99 -34.80
CA GLY A 147 6.70 14.90 -34.70
C GLY A 147 6.25 14.87 -33.22
N LEU A 148 4.95 15.05 -32.97
CA LEU A 148 4.39 14.90 -31.64
C LEU A 148 4.78 13.54 -31.03
N ALA A 149 5.31 13.53 -29.83
CA ALA A 149 5.60 12.31 -29.10
C ALA A 149 4.29 11.67 -28.60
N VAL A 150 4.11 10.38 -28.91
CA VAL A 150 2.93 9.61 -28.53
C VAL A 150 3.31 8.29 -27.86
N ALA A 151 2.42 7.77 -27.02
CA ALA A 151 2.40 6.38 -26.57
C ALA A 151 1.50 5.57 -27.51
N VAL A 152 2.00 4.42 -27.94
CA VAL A 152 1.25 3.46 -28.77
C VAL A 152 0.98 2.22 -27.90
N ARG A 153 -0.28 2.00 -27.54
CA ARG A 153 -0.70 0.99 -26.57
C ARG A 153 -1.68 0.00 -27.17
N SER A 154 -1.55 -1.25 -26.79
CA SER A 154 -2.52 -2.29 -27.12
C SER A 154 -3.78 -2.17 -26.24
N SER A 155 -4.93 -2.51 -26.82
CA SER A 155 -6.21 -2.65 -26.14
C SER A 155 -6.99 -3.78 -26.79
N ALA A 156 -6.96 -4.97 -26.21
CA ALA A 156 -7.65 -6.13 -26.76
C ALA A 156 -9.16 -6.11 -26.44
N THR A 157 -9.96 -6.69 -27.36
CA THR A 157 -11.41 -6.77 -27.17
C THR A 157 -11.83 -7.76 -26.06
N ALA A 158 -10.92 -8.64 -25.63
CA ALA A 158 -11.10 -9.55 -24.51
C ALA A 158 -10.34 -9.10 -23.25
N GLU A 159 -9.79 -7.88 -23.24
CA GLU A 159 -9.05 -7.30 -22.12
C GLU A 159 -10.02 -6.57 -21.18
N ASP A 160 -9.74 -6.63 -19.86
CA ASP A 160 -10.55 -5.99 -18.82
C ASP A 160 -12.00 -6.50 -18.70
N LEU A 161 -12.20 -7.79 -18.98
CA LEU A 161 -13.47 -8.45 -18.67
C LEU A 161 -13.60 -8.69 -17.17
N PRO A 162 -14.83 -8.68 -16.58
CA PRO A 162 -15.04 -8.84 -15.14
C PRO A 162 -14.49 -10.14 -14.54
N GLU A 163 -14.28 -11.16 -15.37
CA GLU A 163 -13.84 -12.49 -14.95
C GLU A 163 -12.41 -12.85 -15.45
N ALA A 164 -11.75 -11.94 -16.22
CA ALA A 164 -10.45 -12.23 -16.81
C ALA A 164 -9.63 -10.92 -17.01
N SER A 165 -8.55 -10.78 -16.29
CA SER A 165 -7.62 -9.65 -16.43
C SER A 165 -6.46 -10.02 -17.37
N PHE A 166 -6.31 -9.29 -18.47
CA PHE A 166 -5.20 -9.40 -19.43
C PHE A 166 -4.00 -8.51 -19.04
N ALA A 167 -3.90 -8.12 -17.79
CA ALA A 167 -2.88 -7.17 -17.33
C ALA A 167 -1.46 -7.63 -17.64
N GLY A 168 -0.64 -6.76 -18.23
CA GLY A 168 0.77 -7.03 -18.50
C GLY A 168 1.08 -8.00 -19.65
N GLN A 169 0.07 -8.49 -20.39
CA GLN A 169 0.27 -9.50 -21.43
C GLN A 169 0.73 -8.93 -22.78
N GLN A 170 0.64 -7.61 -22.98
CA GLN A 170 0.87 -6.95 -24.26
C GLN A 170 1.81 -5.76 -24.11
N GLU A 171 2.38 -5.30 -25.24
CA GLU A 171 3.42 -4.28 -25.26
C GLU A 171 2.87 -2.85 -25.41
N THR A 172 3.60 -1.90 -24.80
CA THR A 172 3.39 -0.44 -24.96
C THR A 172 4.68 0.18 -25.48
N PHE A 173 4.57 1.05 -26.50
CA PHE A 173 5.70 1.75 -27.08
C PHE A 173 5.61 3.23 -26.71
N LEU A 174 6.58 3.70 -25.95
CA LEU A 174 6.64 5.07 -25.43
C LEU A 174 7.52 5.96 -26.29
N ASN A 175 7.25 7.27 -26.28
CA ASN A 175 8.01 8.30 -26.97
C ASN A 175 8.18 8.07 -28.48
N VAL A 176 7.14 7.54 -29.12
CA VAL A 176 7.11 7.33 -30.58
C VAL A 176 6.92 8.68 -31.27
N CYS A 177 7.86 9.04 -32.16
CA CYS A 177 7.89 10.35 -32.81
C CYS A 177 7.94 10.19 -34.34
N GLY A 178 7.04 10.88 -35.03
CA GLY A 178 6.99 10.90 -36.47
C GLY A 178 6.17 9.78 -37.11
N GLU A 179 5.75 10.02 -38.36
CA GLU A 179 4.80 9.17 -39.10
C GLU A 179 5.29 7.76 -39.37
N ALA A 180 6.55 7.62 -39.78
CA ALA A 180 7.12 6.33 -40.12
C ALA A 180 7.25 5.42 -38.92
N GLU A 181 7.67 6.01 -37.78
CA GLU A 181 7.84 5.26 -36.56
C GLU A 181 6.49 4.90 -35.91
N LEU A 182 5.49 5.81 -35.97
CA LEU A 182 4.13 5.51 -35.56
C LEU A 182 3.58 4.28 -36.25
N LEU A 183 3.70 4.21 -37.59
CA LEU A 183 3.25 3.05 -38.37
C LEU A 183 4.03 1.77 -38.04
N ALA A 184 5.33 1.90 -37.75
CA ALA A 184 6.14 0.77 -37.29
C ALA A 184 5.70 0.29 -35.88
N ALA A 185 5.45 1.21 -34.99
CA ALA A 185 4.94 0.91 -33.62
C ALA A 185 3.56 0.26 -33.69
N CYS A 186 2.66 0.70 -34.58
CA CYS A 186 1.36 0.08 -34.76
C CYS A 186 1.48 -1.41 -35.21
N ARG A 187 2.40 -1.73 -36.12
CA ARG A 187 2.64 -3.13 -36.51
C ARG A 187 3.21 -3.97 -35.39
N ARG A 188 4.15 -3.43 -34.60
CA ARG A 188 4.67 -4.09 -33.38
C ARG A 188 3.57 -4.33 -32.39
N CYS A 189 2.69 -3.34 -32.18
CA CYS A 189 1.55 -3.47 -31.29
C CYS A 189 0.61 -4.62 -31.75
N TYR A 190 0.30 -4.77 -33.04
CA TYR A 190 -0.44 -5.94 -33.54
C TYR A 190 0.32 -7.26 -33.29
N ALA A 191 1.64 -7.26 -33.43
CA ALA A 191 2.46 -8.46 -33.21
C ALA A 191 2.45 -8.87 -31.72
N SER A 192 2.30 -7.93 -30.76
CA SER A 192 2.28 -8.23 -29.32
C SER A 192 1.12 -9.14 -28.89
N LEU A 193 0.06 -9.24 -29.67
CA LEU A 193 -1.02 -10.22 -29.46
C LEU A 193 -0.52 -11.68 -29.50
N PHE A 194 0.63 -11.94 -30.12
CA PHE A 194 1.25 -13.25 -30.28
C PHE A 194 2.52 -13.42 -29.46
N THR A 195 2.66 -12.69 -28.32
CA THR A 195 3.66 -13.01 -27.30
C THR A 195 3.33 -14.36 -26.67
N ASP A 196 4.34 -15.06 -26.19
CA ASP A 196 4.21 -16.41 -25.61
C ASP A 196 3.21 -16.39 -24.44
N ARG A 197 3.26 -15.37 -23.59
CA ARG A 197 2.33 -15.13 -22.49
C ARG A 197 0.90 -14.85 -22.97
N ALA A 198 0.70 -14.05 -24.02
CA ALA A 198 -0.63 -13.78 -24.55
C ALA A 198 -1.27 -15.03 -25.19
N ILE A 199 -0.46 -15.90 -25.79
CA ILE A 199 -0.91 -17.20 -26.32
C ILE A 199 -1.27 -18.13 -25.17
N SER A 200 -0.40 -18.29 -24.16
CA SER A 200 -0.63 -19.12 -22.98
C SER A 200 -1.89 -18.70 -22.24
N TYR A 201 -2.08 -17.40 -22.03
CA TYR A 201 -3.28 -16.86 -21.38
C TYR A 201 -4.57 -17.25 -22.12
N ARG A 202 -4.61 -17.09 -23.46
CA ARG A 202 -5.79 -17.47 -24.24
C ARG A 202 -6.08 -18.97 -24.18
N ILE A 203 -5.04 -19.81 -24.16
CA ILE A 203 -5.19 -21.26 -23.99
C ILE A 203 -5.82 -21.55 -22.63
N LEU A 204 -5.29 -20.94 -21.55
CA LEU A 204 -5.74 -21.17 -20.18
C LEU A 204 -7.22 -20.80 -19.97
N HIS A 205 -7.67 -19.71 -20.60
CA HIS A 205 -9.04 -19.21 -20.48
C HIS A 205 -9.98 -19.68 -21.59
N GLY A 206 -9.52 -20.54 -22.52
CA GLY A 206 -10.34 -21.09 -23.59
C GLY A 206 -10.76 -20.09 -24.67
N PHE A 207 -10.02 -18.98 -24.84
CA PHE A 207 -10.28 -18.01 -25.92
C PHE A 207 -9.72 -18.47 -27.25
N ASP A 208 -10.50 -18.33 -28.32
CA ASP A 208 -9.99 -18.54 -29.67
C ASP A 208 -8.95 -17.49 -30.05
N HIS A 209 -7.81 -17.96 -30.58
CA HIS A 209 -6.66 -17.11 -30.90
C HIS A 209 -6.95 -16.05 -31.99
N LEU A 210 -7.89 -16.31 -32.91
CA LEU A 210 -8.23 -15.45 -34.03
C LEU A 210 -9.51 -14.63 -33.81
N GLU A 211 -10.34 -14.97 -32.82
CA GLU A 211 -11.53 -14.18 -32.45
C GLU A 211 -11.18 -12.94 -31.63
N VAL A 212 -10.11 -13.03 -30.83
CA VAL A 212 -9.61 -11.87 -30.08
C VAL A 212 -9.00 -10.85 -31.03
N ALA A 213 -9.58 -9.67 -31.10
CA ALA A 213 -9.09 -8.55 -31.90
C ALA A 213 -8.35 -7.53 -31.05
N LEU A 214 -7.43 -6.80 -31.68
CA LEU A 214 -6.62 -5.77 -31.04
C LEU A 214 -6.94 -4.38 -31.59
N SER A 215 -7.25 -3.45 -30.75
CA SER A 215 -7.25 -2.02 -31.00
C SER A 215 -5.91 -1.43 -30.56
N ILE A 216 -5.44 -0.40 -31.24
CA ILE A 216 -4.24 0.35 -30.89
C ILE A 216 -4.65 1.74 -30.42
N GLY A 217 -4.38 2.06 -29.17
CA GLY A 217 -4.50 3.41 -28.64
C GLY A 217 -3.25 4.21 -28.95
N VAL A 218 -3.42 5.41 -29.52
CA VAL A 218 -2.35 6.38 -29.74
C VAL A 218 -2.68 7.60 -28.90
N GLN A 219 -1.90 7.84 -27.84
CA GLN A 219 -2.16 8.87 -26.85
C GLN A 219 -0.97 9.83 -26.79
N ARG A 220 -1.24 11.14 -26.61
CA ARG A 220 -0.18 12.14 -26.40
C ARG A 220 0.65 11.77 -25.18
N MET A 221 1.98 11.79 -25.31
CA MET A 221 2.89 11.60 -24.18
C MET A 221 2.78 12.72 -23.17
N VAL A 222 2.71 12.34 -21.89
CA VAL A 222 2.90 13.23 -20.73
C VAL A 222 4.38 13.20 -20.37
N ARG A 223 5.01 14.37 -20.20
CA ARG A 223 6.46 14.50 -19.92
C ARG A 223 6.79 14.20 -18.46
N SER A 224 6.36 13.03 -17.99
CA SER A 224 6.68 12.55 -16.63
C SER A 224 8.16 12.17 -16.46
N ASP A 225 8.86 11.96 -17.56
CA ASP A 225 10.33 11.82 -17.57
C ASP A 225 11.05 13.00 -16.90
N LEU A 226 10.44 14.19 -16.89
CA LEU A 226 10.90 15.41 -16.21
C LEU A 226 10.26 15.64 -14.84
N ALA A 227 9.33 14.78 -14.41
CA ALA A 227 8.59 14.92 -13.16
C ALA A 227 8.38 13.56 -12.49
N ALA A 228 7.12 13.14 -12.31
CA ALA A 228 6.75 11.95 -11.58
C ALA A 228 5.56 11.21 -12.25
N SER A 229 5.42 9.95 -11.90
CA SER A 229 4.29 9.10 -12.29
C SER A 229 4.05 8.04 -11.23
N GLY A 230 2.94 7.32 -11.35
CA GLY A 230 2.61 6.25 -10.41
C GLY A 230 1.30 5.58 -10.72
N VAL A 231 0.86 4.77 -9.76
CA VAL A 231 -0.43 4.09 -9.78
C VAL A 231 -1.20 4.44 -8.51
N MET A 232 -2.52 4.36 -8.58
CA MET A 232 -3.38 4.51 -7.41
C MET A 232 -4.55 3.55 -7.49
N PHE A 233 -4.97 3.08 -6.32
CA PHE A 233 -6.14 2.22 -6.16
C PHE A 233 -7.16 2.93 -5.30
N SER A 234 -8.43 2.88 -5.70
CA SER A 234 -9.52 3.42 -4.89
C SER A 234 -9.99 2.44 -3.81
N ILE A 235 -9.12 1.59 -3.34
CA ILE A 235 -9.28 0.63 -2.25
C ILE A 235 -7.89 0.37 -1.65
N ASP A 236 -7.80 0.04 -0.37
CA ASP A 236 -6.55 -0.51 0.17
C ASP A 236 -6.38 -1.95 -0.32
N THR A 237 -5.36 -2.19 -1.13
CA THR A 237 -5.11 -3.48 -1.78
C THR A 237 -4.59 -4.57 -0.85
N GLU A 238 -4.28 -4.24 0.43
CA GLU A 238 -3.82 -5.21 1.42
C GLU A 238 -4.97 -5.78 2.25
N THR A 239 -5.88 -4.92 2.65
CA THR A 239 -6.94 -5.26 3.60
C THR A 239 -8.33 -5.30 2.97
N GLY A 240 -8.45 -4.80 1.74
CA GLY A 240 -9.75 -4.60 1.08
C GLY A 240 -10.55 -3.44 1.68
N PHE A 241 -9.94 -2.55 2.47
CA PHE A 241 -10.62 -1.43 3.08
C PHE A 241 -11.04 -0.42 2.00
N ARG A 242 -12.35 -0.26 1.83
CA ARG A 242 -12.95 0.48 0.69
C ARG A 242 -12.87 2.00 0.82
N ASP A 243 -12.76 2.52 2.04
CA ASP A 243 -12.80 3.95 2.30
C ASP A 243 -11.42 4.62 2.23
N ALA A 244 -10.44 3.98 1.58
CA ALA A 244 -9.12 4.55 1.36
C ALA A 244 -8.72 4.56 -0.12
N VAL A 245 -7.86 5.52 -0.48
CA VAL A 245 -7.09 5.53 -1.73
C VAL A 245 -5.64 5.23 -1.39
N LEU A 246 -5.10 4.16 -1.97
CA LEU A 246 -3.67 3.87 -1.97
C LEU A 246 -3.04 4.47 -3.21
N LEU A 247 -2.04 5.34 -3.05
CA LEU A 247 -1.37 6.03 -4.15
C LEU A 247 0.14 5.85 -4.04
N THR A 248 0.79 5.56 -5.17
CA THR A 248 2.24 5.48 -5.27
C THR A 248 2.79 6.53 -6.22
N ALA A 249 4.04 6.98 -5.98
CA ALA A 249 4.70 8.00 -6.79
C ALA A 249 6.21 7.72 -6.92
N ALA A 250 6.73 7.83 -8.14
CA ALA A 250 8.17 7.77 -8.41
C ALA A 250 8.56 8.78 -9.48
N TYR A 251 9.84 9.11 -9.55
CA TYR A 251 10.37 9.98 -10.60
C TYR A 251 10.41 9.26 -11.93
N GLY A 252 10.15 9.99 -13.02
CA GLY A 252 10.26 9.48 -14.38
C GLY A 252 8.99 8.82 -14.92
N LEU A 253 9.15 7.98 -15.93
CA LEU A 253 8.06 7.27 -16.60
C LEU A 253 7.51 6.14 -15.70
N GLY A 254 6.19 5.91 -15.74
CA GLY A 254 5.47 4.97 -14.87
C GLY A 254 5.83 3.50 -15.05
N GLU A 255 6.50 3.15 -16.12
CA GLU A 255 6.91 1.78 -16.42
C GLU A 255 7.75 1.16 -15.30
N THR A 256 8.64 1.94 -14.66
CA THR A 256 9.46 1.47 -13.52
C THR A 256 8.63 1.12 -12.29
N VAL A 257 7.49 1.79 -12.08
CA VAL A 257 6.57 1.49 -10.99
C VAL A 257 5.78 0.22 -11.29
N VAL A 258 5.20 0.12 -12.49
CA VAL A 258 4.40 -1.04 -12.92
C VAL A 258 5.24 -2.31 -12.97
N GLN A 259 6.48 -2.23 -13.45
CA GLN A 259 7.43 -3.35 -13.47
C GLN A 259 8.02 -3.69 -12.09
N GLY A 260 7.79 -2.87 -11.06
CA GLY A 260 8.37 -3.08 -9.73
C GLY A 260 9.88 -2.90 -9.65
N SER A 261 10.49 -2.20 -10.61
CA SER A 261 11.93 -1.94 -10.63
C SER A 261 12.36 -0.78 -9.74
N VAL A 262 11.41 -0.06 -9.17
CA VAL A 262 11.61 1.04 -8.22
C VAL A 262 10.76 0.83 -6.98
N ASN A 263 11.26 1.26 -5.80
CA ASN A 263 10.45 1.35 -4.58
C ASN A 263 9.91 2.78 -4.50
N PRO A 264 8.60 3.01 -4.82
CA PRO A 264 8.01 4.33 -4.89
C PRO A 264 7.68 4.91 -3.52
N ASP A 265 7.37 6.21 -3.47
CA ASP A 265 6.65 6.80 -2.34
C ASP A 265 5.23 6.23 -2.28
N GLU A 266 4.68 6.10 -1.07
CA GLU A 266 3.33 5.61 -0.84
C GLU A 266 2.52 6.62 -0.02
N TYR A 267 1.25 6.81 -0.38
CA TYR A 267 0.28 7.62 0.34
C TYR A 267 -0.99 6.81 0.56
N LEU A 268 -1.56 6.92 1.75
CA LEU A 268 -2.86 6.36 2.08
C LEU A 268 -3.80 7.49 2.49
N ILE A 269 -4.92 7.66 1.79
CA ILE A 269 -5.80 8.83 1.92
C ILE A 269 -7.21 8.35 2.17
N PHE A 270 -7.88 8.90 3.19
CA PHE A 270 -9.23 8.51 3.59
C PHE A 270 -10.30 9.26 2.79
N LYS A 271 -11.18 8.53 2.10
CA LYS A 271 -12.17 9.10 1.18
C LYS A 271 -13.27 9.92 1.85
N PRO A 272 -13.96 9.44 2.92
CA PRO A 272 -15.15 10.11 3.44
C PRO A 272 -14.90 11.56 3.89
N THR A 273 -13.79 11.86 4.50
CA THR A 273 -13.48 13.22 4.95
C THR A 273 -12.76 14.03 3.86
N LEU A 274 -12.09 13.38 2.90
CA LEU A 274 -11.57 14.04 1.69
C LEU A 274 -12.69 14.71 0.88
N GLU A 275 -13.82 14.02 0.72
CA GLU A 275 -15.02 14.54 0.03
C GLU A 275 -15.64 15.72 0.77
N GLN A 276 -15.46 15.80 2.08
CA GLN A 276 -15.89 16.94 2.91
C GLN A 276 -14.91 18.12 2.86
N GLY A 277 -13.80 18.01 2.13
CA GLY A 277 -12.82 19.08 1.93
C GLY A 277 -11.64 19.09 2.91
N PHE A 278 -11.51 18.06 3.76
CA PHE A 278 -10.35 17.89 4.63
C PHE A 278 -9.12 17.35 3.88
N ALA A 279 -7.99 17.24 4.58
CA ALA A 279 -6.73 16.67 4.09
C ALA A 279 -6.35 15.38 4.84
N PRO A 280 -7.11 14.27 4.66
CA PRO A 280 -6.99 13.07 5.47
C PRO A 280 -5.91 12.11 4.94
N ILE A 281 -4.66 12.55 4.94
CA ILE A 281 -3.51 11.69 4.64
C ILE A 281 -3.21 10.85 5.89
N LEU A 282 -3.60 9.58 5.85
CA LEU A 282 -3.44 8.63 6.97
C LEU A 282 -2.02 8.10 7.09
N SER A 283 -1.29 8.06 5.98
CA SER A 283 0.09 7.61 5.95
C SER A 283 0.78 8.16 4.72
N ARG A 284 2.04 8.54 4.85
CA ARG A 284 2.95 8.80 3.75
C ARG A 284 4.30 8.18 4.06
N ARG A 285 4.84 7.46 3.08
CA ARG A 285 6.10 6.73 3.22
C ARG A 285 7.02 7.10 2.07
N LEU A 286 8.22 7.51 2.42
CA LEU A 286 9.26 7.83 1.45
C LEU A 286 9.87 6.55 0.88
N GLY A 287 9.79 6.38 -0.45
CA GLY A 287 10.42 5.29 -1.15
C GLY A 287 11.91 5.54 -1.43
N SER A 288 12.65 4.49 -1.71
CA SER A 288 14.08 4.65 -2.06
C SER A 288 14.31 5.32 -3.42
N LYS A 289 13.38 5.20 -4.36
CA LYS A 289 13.37 5.82 -5.70
C LYS A 289 14.74 5.85 -6.37
N ALA A 290 15.47 4.71 -6.31
CA ALA A 290 16.88 4.64 -6.70
C ALA A 290 17.12 4.97 -8.19
N ILE A 291 16.13 4.68 -9.04
CA ILE A 291 16.20 4.84 -10.49
C ILE A 291 14.99 5.60 -11.02
N ARG A 292 15.16 6.23 -12.17
CA ARG A 292 14.07 6.80 -12.99
C ARG A 292 14.27 6.48 -14.45
N MET A 293 13.19 6.25 -15.19
CA MET A 293 13.21 6.08 -16.63
C MET A 293 12.90 7.41 -17.31
N VAL A 294 13.72 7.80 -18.28
CA VAL A 294 13.61 9.06 -19.02
C VAL A 294 13.71 8.81 -20.52
N TYR A 295 13.38 9.81 -21.32
CA TYR A 295 13.58 9.72 -22.76
C TYR A 295 15.06 9.74 -23.11
N PHE A 296 15.46 8.87 -24.03
CA PHE A 296 16.78 8.90 -24.62
C PHE A 296 16.86 10.09 -25.62
N SER A 297 17.87 10.98 -25.44
CA SER A 297 18.19 12.03 -26.39
C SER A 297 19.67 11.96 -26.71
N ALA A 298 19.98 11.69 -27.97
CA ALA A 298 21.37 11.65 -28.45
C ALA A 298 22.13 12.96 -28.23
N THR A 299 21.43 14.10 -28.12
CA THR A 299 22.00 15.42 -27.87
C THR A 299 22.33 15.67 -26.38
N ALA A 300 21.68 14.98 -25.45
CA ALA A 300 21.97 15.10 -24.03
C ALA A 300 23.30 14.42 -23.63
N HIS A 301 23.75 13.44 -24.39
CA HIS A 301 25.03 12.75 -24.12
C HIS A 301 26.27 13.59 -24.42
N ALA A 302 26.19 14.55 -25.32
CA ALA A 302 27.31 15.43 -25.67
C ALA A 302 27.55 16.54 -24.59
N GLY A 303 26.56 16.86 -23.78
CA GLY A 303 26.63 17.85 -22.69
C GLY A 303 26.92 17.27 -21.30
N ALA A 304 26.60 16.00 -21.08
CA ALA A 304 26.71 15.35 -19.77
C ALA A 304 28.14 14.83 -19.44
N THR A 305 29.04 14.81 -20.40
CA THR A 305 30.46 14.43 -20.17
C THR A 305 31.29 15.53 -19.50
N ALA A 306 30.72 16.72 -19.26
CA ALA A 306 31.44 17.84 -18.63
C ALA A 306 31.16 18.01 -17.12
N HIS A 307 30.15 17.34 -16.52
CA HIS A 307 29.91 17.40 -15.08
C HIS A 307 29.44 16.06 -14.53
N ALA A 308 30.28 15.52 -13.64
CA ALA A 308 30.08 14.39 -12.73
C ALA A 308 30.12 12.98 -13.36
N GLY A 309 31.03 12.14 -12.84
CA GLY A 309 31.16 10.73 -13.14
C GLY A 309 29.88 9.93 -13.02
N ALA A 310 29.22 9.73 -14.13
CA ALA A 310 28.11 8.80 -14.24
C ALA A 310 28.67 7.40 -14.37
N THR A 311 28.60 6.61 -13.32
CA THR A 311 28.89 5.19 -13.34
C THR A 311 27.71 4.49 -14.06
N VAL A 312 27.95 4.07 -15.28
CA VAL A 312 27.06 3.12 -15.97
C VAL A 312 27.20 1.78 -15.22
N TYR A 313 26.15 1.31 -14.60
CA TYR A 313 26.12 -0.04 -14.04
C TYR A 313 26.08 -1.05 -15.18
N ALA A 314 27.25 -1.63 -15.48
CA ALA A 314 27.34 -2.89 -16.19
C ALA A 314 27.27 -4.01 -15.15
N ASP A 315 26.44 -4.98 -15.42
CA ASP A 315 26.19 -6.18 -14.62
C ASP A 315 27.52 -6.93 -14.33
N PRO A 316 27.88 -7.23 -13.07
CA PRO A 316 29.05 -8.02 -12.78
C PRO A 316 28.68 -9.50 -12.62
N THR A 317 28.60 -10.23 -13.70
CA THR A 317 28.74 -11.68 -13.65
C THR A 317 30.08 -12.05 -14.27
N VAL A 318 31.05 -12.48 -13.49
CA VAL A 318 31.92 -13.66 -13.72
C VAL A 318 32.84 -13.89 -12.51
N SER A 319 32.77 -15.12 -12.06
CA SER A 319 33.53 -15.91 -11.11
C SER A 319 35.02 -15.67 -10.95
N ALA A 320 35.51 -15.83 -9.74
CA ALA A 320 36.79 -16.51 -9.53
C ALA A 320 36.85 -17.18 -8.15
N SER A 321 37.16 -18.42 -8.21
CA SER A 321 37.42 -19.37 -7.14
C SER A 321 38.73 -19.09 -6.34
N GLY A 322 38.67 -19.40 -5.03
CA GLY A 322 39.81 -20.05 -4.40
C GLY A 322 40.54 -19.32 -3.30
N ALA A 323 40.44 -19.94 -2.13
CA ALA A 323 41.47 -20.11 -1.09
C ALA A 323 41.51 -19.18 0.14
N VAL A 324 41.31 -19.87 1.25
CA VAL A 324 41.37 -19.57 2.67
C VAL A 324 42.76 -19.05 3.11
N ALA A 325 42.84 -18.04 3.98
CA ALA A 325 43.59 -17.98 5.24
C ALA A 325 43.54 -16.62 5.95
N SER A 326 43.21 -16.63 7.22
CA SER A 326 43.38 -15.54 8.22
C SER A 326 44.72 -15.69 8.93
N PRO A 327 45.07 -14.82 9.94
CA PRO A 327 45.03 -13.38 10.08
C PRO A 327 46.34 -12.71 10.54
N GLN A 328 46.33 -11.39 10.72
CA GLN A 328 47.23 -10.49 11.49
C GLN A 328 48.39 -9.80 10.77
N ALA A 329 48.36 -8.46 10.72
CA ALA A 329 49.23 -7.49 11.33
C ALA A 329 49.11 -6.08 10.71
N LYS A 330 49.33 -5.05 11.53
CA LYS A 330 49.21 -3.61 11.28
C LYS A 330 50.26 -3.03 10.31
N PRO A 331 50.03 -1.82 9.75
CA PRO A 331 50.71 -1.32 8.55
C PRO A 331 51.92 -0.39 8.80
N ALA A 332 52.80 -0.32 7.78
CA ALA A 332 53.75 0.75 7.58
C ALA A 332 53.70 1.26 6.12
N PRO A 333 54.08 2.51 5.81
CA PRO A 333 53.69 3.22 4.62
C PRO A 333 54.51 2.88 3.38
N ALA A 334 53.84 2.75 2.23
CA ALA A 334 54.45 2.46 0.94
C ALA A 334 54.57 3.71 0.07
N GLN A 335 55.72 3.85 -0.58
CA GLN A 335 56.08 4.85 -1.59
C GLN A 335 55.44 4.53 -2.96
N PRO A 336 55.29 5.50 -3.87
CA PRO A 336 54.57 5.31 -5.15
C PRO A 336 55.44 4.59 -6.18
N VAL A 337 54.90 3.52 -6.78
CA VAL A 337 55.46 2.83 -7.93
C VAL A 337 54.72 3.33 -9.19
N GLN A 338 55.52 3.80 -10.16
CA GLN A 338 55.04 4.14 -11.50
C GLN A 338 54.71 2.84 -12.25
N SER A 339 53.46 2.70 -12.72
CA SER A 339 53.01 1.66 -13.65
C SER A 339 52.81 2.21 -15.06
N GLN A 340 53.47 1.57 -16.03
CA GLN A 340 53.29 1.84 -17.45
C GLN A 340 51.92 1.37 -17.98
N PRO A 341 51.34 1.98 -19.03
CA PRO A 341 50.01 1.60 -19.54
C PRO A 341 50.12 0.31 -20.36
N VAL A 342 49.37 -0.71 -19.97
CA VAL A 342 49.09 -1.90 -20.76
C VAL A 342 47.97 -1.57 -21.74
N GLN A 343 48.25 -1.69 -23.04
CA GLN A 343 47.25 -1.58 -24.12
C GLN A 343 46.33 -2.79 -24.04
N SER A 344 45.13 -2.61 -23.60
CA SER A 344 44.02 -3.58 -23.74
C SER A 344 43.35 -3.45 -25.12
N GLN A 345 43.34 -4.53 -25.88
CA GLN A 345 42.58 -4.67 -27.11
C GLN A 345 41.05 -4.65 -26.73
N PRO A 346 40.18 -4.08 -27.57
CA PRO A 346 38.75 -4.02 -27.29
C PRO A 346 38.14 -5.43 -27.40
N VAL A 347 37.56 -5.91 -26.30
CA VAL A 347 36.64 -7.06 -26.30
C VAL A 347 35.39 -6.63 -27.06
N GLN A 348 35.09 -7.28 -28.17
CA GLN A 348 33.81 -7.14 -28.87
C GLN A 348 32.70 -7.57 -27.92
N SER A 349 31.95 -6.61 -27.39
CA SER A 349 30.69 -6.85 -26.73
C SER A 349 29.70 -7.36 -27.80
N GLN A 350 29.13 -8.55 -27.59
CA GLN A 350 27.95 -8.96 -28.33
C GLN A 350 26.84 -7.97 -27.98
N SER A 351 26.48 -7.14 -28.94
CA SER A 351 25.35 -6.22 -28.82
C SER A 351 24.05 -7.02 -28.77
N ASP A 352 23.21 -6.69 -27.81
CA ASP A 352 21.83 -7.16 -27.71
C ASP A 352 21.11 -6.92 -29.06
N PRO A 353 20.44 -7.92 -29.66
CA PRO A 353 19.73 -7.75 -30.94
C PRO A 353 18.71 -6.58 -30.94
N ALA A 354 18.21 -6.15 -29.76
CA ALA A 354 17.36 -4.98 -29.59
C ALA A 354 18.10 -3.64 -29.83
N MET A 355 19.41 -3.62 -29.63
CA MET A 355 20.26 -2.44 -29.91
C MET A 355 20.58 -2.23 -31.40
N GLU A 356 20.61 -3.30 -32.18
CA GLU A 356 20.85 -3.21 -33.65
C GLU A 356 19.66 -2.64 -34.43
N LEU A 357 18.47 -2.61 -33.86
CA LEU A 357 17.25 -2.08 -34.51
C LEU A 357 16.93 -0.62 -34.15
N GLY A 358 17.73 0.06 -33.31
CA GLY A 358 17.60 1.50 -33.02
C GLY A 358 16.30 1.89 -32.29
N LEU A 359 15.75 1.02 -31.43
CA LEU A 359 14.33 1.07 -31.03
C LEU A 359 14.04 1.36 -29.55
N SER A 360 15.03 1.59 -28.69
CA SER A 360 14.75 2.05 -27.33
C SER A 360 14.85 3.58 -27.23
N HIS A 361 13.69 4.23 -27.12
CA HIS A 361 13.59 5.70 -26.95
C HIS A 361 13.66 6.13 -25.48
N THR A 362 13.89 5.19 -24.58
CA THR A 362 13.97 5.42 -23.13
C THR A 362 15.26 4.85 -22.56
N CYS A 363 15.75 5.43 -21.47
CA CYS A 363 16.87 4.91 -20.71
C CYS A 363 16.64 5.07 -19.21
N THR A 364 17.28 4.20 -18.41
CA THR A 364 17.19 4.25 -16.95
C THR A 364 18.39 4.99 -16.39
N LEU A 365 18.13 5.97 -15.51
CA LEU A 365 19.15 6.78 -14.84
C LEU A 365 19.03 6.61 -13.32
N ALA A 366 20.14 6.72 -12.60
CA ALA A 366 20.12 6.84 -11.15
C ALA A 366 19.52 8.19 -10.73
N VAL A 367 18.73 8.20 -9.66
CA VAL A 367 18.18 9.44 -9.06
C VAL A 367 19.19 10.00 -8.06
N ASP A 368 19.38 11.32 -8.10
CA ASP A 368 20.27 12.03 -7.17
C ASP A 368 19.85 11.76 -5.70
N PRO A 369 20.80 11.51 -4.78
CA PRO A 369 20.49 11.28 -3.37
C PRO A 369 19.63 12.39 -2.71
N ALA A 370 19.83 13.65 -3.10
CA ALA A 370 19.03 14.75 -2.57
C ALA A 370 17.58 14.76 -3.09
N GLU A 371 17.36 14.31 -4.34
CA GLU A 371 16.01 14.09 -4.88
C GLU A 371 15.34 12.88 -4.19
N ARG A 372 16.08 11.79 -3.98
CA ARG A 372 15.58 10.57 -3.31
C ARG A 372 15.09 10.83 -1.88
N ALA A 373 15.70 11.79 -1.19
CA ALA A 373 15.32 12.20 0.16
C ALA A 373 14.03 13.05 0.22
N ARG A 374 13.36 13.28 -0.91
CA ARG A 374 12.11 14.06 -1.01
C ARG A 374 11.01 13.23 -1.63
N PHE A 375 9.77 13.52 -1.26
CA PHE A 375 8.61 12.97 -1.95
C PHE A 375 8.55 13.45 -3.40
N ALA A 376 8.15 12.56 -4.31
CA ALA A 376 8.09 12.85 -5.75
C ALA A 376 6.94 13.79 -6.12
N ILE A 377 5.91 13.89 -5.28
CA ILE A 377 4.76 14.80 -5.40
C ILE A 377 4.45 15.46 -4.05
N SER A 378 3.73 16.58 -4.10
CA SER A 378 3.26 17.29 -2.90
C SER A 378 2.00 16.62 -2.30
N ASP A 379 1.68 16.95 -1.05
CA ASP A 379 0.46 16.50 -0.38
C ASP A 379 -0.81 16.99 -1.13
N GLU A 380 -0.80 18.19 -1.68
CA GLU A 380 -1.90 18.75 -2.47
C GLU A 380 -2.12 17.97 -3.77
N GLU A 381 -1.04 17.58 -4.44
CA GLU A 381 -1.10 16.75 -5.65
C GLU A 381 -1.62 15.35 -5.33
N ALA A 382 -1.19 14.74 -4.21
CA ALA A 382 -1.69 13.46 -3.74
C ALA A 382 -3.20 13.52 -3.42
N LEU A 383 -3.65 14.56 -2.71
CA LEU A 383 -5.06 14.79 -2.42
C LEU A 383 -5.88 15.04 -3.69
N GLN A 384 -5.31 15.74 -4.69
CA GLN A 384 -5.99 15.97 -5.97
C GLN A 384 -6.18 14.66 -6.75
N LEU A 385 -5.16 13.82 -6.81
CA LEU A 385 -5.23 12.48 -7.42
C LEU A 385 -6.26 11.60 -6.70
N ALA A 386 -6.28 11.62 -5.36
CA ALA A 386 -7.26 10.88 -4.58
C ALA A 386 -8.71 11.36 -4.84
N ARG A 387 -8.95 12.67 -5.01
CA ARG A 387 -10.28 13.19 -5.41
C ARG A 387 -10.68 12.67 -6.79
N TRP A 388 -9.74 12.59 -7.73
CA TRP A 388 -10.01 12.01 -9.05
C TRP A 388 -10.32 10.51 -8.95
N ALA A 389 -9.59 9.76 -8.12
CA ALA A 389 -9.89 8.34 -7.89
C ALA A 389 -11.31 8.14 -7.35
N CYS A 390 -11.75 8.96 -6.39
CA CYS A 390 -13.13 8.91 -5.86
C CYS A 390 -14.18 9.20 -6.95
N ARG A 391 -13.94 10.20 -7.80
CA ARG A 391 -14.87 10.53 -8.90
C ARG A 391 -14.96 9.43 -9.94
N ILE A 392 -13.81 8.86 -10.32
CA ILE A 392 -13.74 7.73 -11.27
C ILE A 392 -14.47 6.52 -10.69
N GLU A 393 -14.20 6.15 -9.43
CA GLU A 393 -14.90 5.06 -8.76
C GLU A 393 -16.42 5.29 -8.69
N ALA A 394 -16.83 6.49 -8.32
CA ALA A 394 -18.26 6.84 -8.24
C ALA A 394 -18.95 6.69 -9.61
N HIS A 395 -18.32 7.16 -10.69
CA HIS A 395 -18.83 7.04 -12.05
C HIS A 395 -18.98 5.56 -12.48
N TYR A 396 -17.92 4.74 -12.30
CA TYR A 396 -17.96 3.33 -12.67
C TYR A 396 -18.92 2.53 -11.79
N SER A 397 -19.03 2.86 -10.51
CA SER A 397 -20.00 2.24 -9.58
C SER A 397 -21.44 2.55 -9.98
N ALA A 398 -21.72 3.79 -10.36
CA ALA A 398 -23.06 4.18 -10.85
C ALA A 398 -23.43 3.43 -12.14
N ARG A 399 -22.48 3.26 -13.06
CA ARG A 399 -22.73 2.55 -14.32
C ARG A 399 -22.90 1.03 -14.16
N SER A 400 -22.14 0.42 -13.26
CA SER A 400 -22.20 -1.03 -13.00
C SER A 400 -23.33 -1.42 -12.06
N GLY A 401 -23.89 -0.47 -11.31
CA GLY A 401 -24.90 -0.71 -10.28
C GLY A 401 -24.35 -1.39 -9.01
N LYS A 402 -23.04 -1.50 -8.87
CA LYS A 402 -22.33 -2.06 -7.70
C LYS A 402 -21.08 -1.25 -7.40
N ALA A 403 -20.61 -1.31 -6.16
CA ALA A 403 -19.33 -0.70 -5.80
C ALA A 403 -18.20 -1.29 -6.67
N THR A 404 -17.48 -0.42 -7.38
CA THR A 404 -16.47 -0.79 -8.37
C THR A 404 -15.18 -0.01 -8.07
N PRO A 405 -14.36 -0.48 -7.13
CA PRO A 405 -13.03 0.10 -6.90
C PRO A 405 -12.19 0.05 -8.18
N MET A 406 -11.27 1.01 -8.30
CA MET A 406 -10.54 1.27 -9.53
C MET A 406 -9.03 1.15 -9.32
N ASP A 407 -8.35 0.63 -10.34
CA ASP A 407 -6.90 0.65 -10.55
C ASP A 407 -6.60 1.71 -11.61
N ILE A 408 -5.75 2.69 -11.28
CA ILE A 408 -5.58 3.92 -12.05
C ILE A 408 -4.10 4.25 -12.20
N GLU A 409 -3.64 4.42 -13.45
CA GLU A 409 -2.30 4.94 -13.76
C GLU A 409 -2.37 6.46 -13.94
N TRP A 410 -1.39 7.17 -13.39
CA TRP A 410 -1.31 8.64 -13.47
C TRP A 410 0.10 9.13 -13.77
N ALA A 411 0.20 10.36 -14.30
CA ALA A 411 1.48 11.02 -14.54
C ALA A 411 1.36 12.53 -14.33
N LYS A 412 2.48 13.16 -13.92
CA LYS A 412 2.68 14.59 -13.85
C LYS A 412 3.51 15.04 -15.04
N ASP A 413 3.06 16.05 -15.75
CA ASP A 413 3.79 16.66 -16.85
C ASP A 413 4.84 17.64 -16.30
N GLY A 414 6.12 17.38 -16.54
CA GLY A 414 7.21 18.23 -16.03
C GLY A 414 7.36 19.58 -16.75
N LEU A 415 6.65 19.81 -17.85
CA LEU A 415 6.64 21.10 -18.54
C LEU A 415 5.51 22.01 -18.05
N SER A 416 4.30 21.47 -17.90
CA SER A 416 3.14 22.23 -17.44
C SER A 416 2.92 22.16 -15.93
N GLY A 417 3.45 21.14 -15.26
CA GLY A 417 3.16 20.82 -13.87
C GLY A 417 1.80 20.17 -13.66
N GLU A 418 1.04 19.89 -14.70
CA GLU A 418 -0.30 19.34 -14.63
C GLU A 418 -0.28 17.81 -14.42
N LEU A 419 -1.29 17.31 -13.67
CA LEU A 419 -1.55 15.90 -13.47
C LEU A 419 -2.47 15.36 -14.56
N PHE A 420 -2.26 14.10 -14.95
CA PHE A 420 -3.06 13.38 -15.93
C PHE A 420 -3.33 11.95 -15.49
N ILE A 421 -4.52 11.43 -15.80
CA ILE A 421 -4.86 10.00 -15.74
C ILE A 421 -4.48 9.36 -17.08
N LEU A 422 -3.70 8.29 -17.03
CA LEU A 422 -3.21 7.58 -18.21
C LEU A 422 -4.01 6.32 -18.51
N GLN A 423 -4.61 5.70 -17.50
CA GLN A 423 -5.45 4.51 -17.59
C GLN A 423 -6.32 4.40 -16.36
N ALA A 424 -7.52 3.83 -16.48
CA ALA A 424 -8.35 3.41 -15.36
C ALA A 424 -9.05 2.11 -15.72
N ARG A 425 -9.10 1.17 -14.77
CA ARG A 425 -9.83 -0.11 -14.90
C ARG A 425 -10.40 -0.54 -13.56
N PRO A 426 -11.49 -1.35 -13.54
CA PRO A 426 -11.96 -1.95 -12.30
C PRO A 426 -10.89 -2.81 -11.63
N GLU A 427 -10.78 -2.67 -10.30
CA GLU A 427 -10.00 -3.57 -9.48
C GLU A 427 -10.76 -4.90 -9.33
N THR A 428 -10.08 -6.04 -9.49
CA THR A 428 -10.74 -7.36 -9.61
C THR A 428 -10.31 -8.38 -8.56
N VAL A 429 -9.38 -8.06 -7.69
CA VAL A 429 -8.82 -8.98 -6.68
C VAL A 429 -9.48 -8.78 -5.32
N GLU A 430 -9.17 -7.68 -4.64
CA GLU A 430 -9.67 -7.41 -3.29
C GLU A 430 -11.15 -7.01 -3.26
N SER A 431 -11.65 -6.42 -4.34
CA SER A 431 -13.07 -6.10 -4.46
C SER A 431 -14.00 -7.31 -4.45
N GLN A 432 -13.51 -8.50 -4.80
CA GLN A 432 -14.26 -9.77 -4.84
C GLN A 432 -14.11 -10.60 -3.58
N ARG A 433 -13.24 -10.20 -2.64
CA ARG A 433 -13.00 -10.94 -1.40
C ARG A 433 -14.24 -10.99 -0.52
N SER A 434 -14.60 -12.17 -0.04
CA SER A 434 -15.76 -12.34 0.85
C SER A 434 -15.48 -11.69 2.22
N THR A 435 -16.32 -10.74 2.61
CA THR A 435 -16.23 -10.03 3.91
C THR A 435 -16.81 -10.82 5.09
N ASN A 436 -17.36 -12.02 4.86
CA ASN A 436 -18.05 -12.80 5.89
C ASN A 436 -17.16 -13.76 6.66
N LEU A 437 -15.88 -13.90 6.29
CA LEU A 437 -14.92 -14.79 6.93
C LEU A 437 -13.66 -14.01 7.28
N LEU A 438 -13.38 -13.88 8.56
CA LEU A 438 -12.12 -13.30 9.04
C LEU A 438 -11.10 -14.43 9.22
N ARG A 439 -9.94 -14.32 8.54
CA ARG A 439 -8.78 -15.19 8.74
C ARG A 439 -7.68 -14.41 9.41
N SER A 440 -7.18 -14.94 10.51
CA SER A 440 -6.05 -14.38 11.25
C SER A 440 -4.93 -15.40 11.33
N TRP A 441 -3.70 -14.98 11.04
CA TRP A 441 -2.49 -15.80 11.15
C TRP A 441 -1.71 -15.35 12.37
N HIS A 442 -1.26 -16.32 13.17
CA HIS A 442 -0.50 -16.05 14.39
C HIS A 442 0.75 -16.94 14.40
N LEU A 443 1.92 -16.32 14.48
CA LEU A 443 3.16 -17.06 14.76
C LEU A 443 3.16 -17.50 16.21
N GLU A 444 3.57 -18.76 16.44
CA GLU A 444 3.82 -19.24 17.79
C GLU A 444 5.07 -18.53 18.39
N PRO A 445 5.13 -18.38 19.73
CA PRO A 445 6.28 -17.73 20.37
C PRO A 445 7.60 -18.40 19.96
N HIS A 446 8.56 -17.62 19.46
CA HIS A 446 9.82 -18.12 18.94
C HIS A 446 11.00 -17.16 19.26
N GLN A 447 12.23 -17.65 19.09
CA GLN A 447 13.46 -16.87 19.23
C GLN A 447 14.27 -16.87 17.92
N ALA A 448 13.64 -17.19 16.78
CA ALA A 448 14.32 -17.23 15.51
C ALA A 448 14.76 -15.82 15.08
N PRO A 449 15.97 -15.63 14.57
CA PRO A 449 16.43 -14.34 14.10
C PRO A 449 15.72 -13.94 12.81
N VAL A 450 15.41 -12.66 12.66
CA VAL A 450 15.00 -12.06 11.39
C VAL A 450 16.21 -12.00 10.47
N ILE A 451 16.08 -12.57 9.27
CA ILE A 451 17.15 -12.58 8.24
C ILE A 451 17.11 -11.27 7.46
N THR A 452 15.91 -10.91 6.99
CA THR A 452 15.65 -9.67 6.24
C THR A 452 14.18 -9.27 6.43
N GLN A 453 13.88 -8.03 6.08
CA GLN A 453 12.52 -7.49 6.17
C GLN A 453 12.20 -6.64 4.93
N GLY A 454 10.92 -6.55 4.60
CA GLY A 454 10.44 -5.76 3.47
C GLY A 454 8.98 -5.37 3.66
N ARG A 455 8.29 -5.07 2.58
CA ARG A 455 6.88 -4.74 2.61
C ARG A 455 6.04 -6.01 2.62
N ALA A 456 5.18 -6.16 3.61
CA ALA A 456 4.20 -7.23 3.66
C ALA A 456 3.14 -7.06 2.57
N ILE A 457 2.78 -8.17 1.92
CA ILE A 457 1.68 -8.27 0.96
C ILE A 457 0.68 -9.29 1.51
N GLY A 458 -0.48 -8.81 1.91
CA GLY A 458 -1.46 -9.59 2.67
C GLY A 458 -1.05 -9.75 4.14
N ALA A 459 -1.72 -10.68 4.85
CA ALA A 459 -1.53 -10.95 6.28
C ALA A 459 -1.16 -12.41 6.56
N SER A 460 -0.73 -13.16 5.57
CA SER A 460 -0.47 -14.59 5.66
C SER A 460 0.96 -14.91 6.10
N VAL A 461 1.15 -16.17 6.51
CA VAL A 461 2.45 -16.75 6.84
C VAL A 461 2.66 -17.97 5.99
N CYS A 462 3.87 -18.17 5.49
CA CYS A 462 4.25 -19.41 4.82
C CYS A 462 5.66 -19.87 5.23
N THR A 463 5.88 -21.16 5.15
CA THR A 463 7.16 -21.82 5.42
C THR A 463 7.59 -22.63 4.21
N GLY A 464 8.88 -22.81 4.02
CA GLY A 464 9.41 -23.67 2.97
C GLY A 464 10.89 -23.44 2.73
N ARG A 465 11.39 -23.99 1.64
CA ARG A 465 12.80 -23.85 1.23
C ARG A 465 12.95 -22.65 0.33
N ALA A 466 13.87 -21.77 0.64
CA ALA A 466 14.24 -20.66 -0.22
C ALA A 466 14.87 -21.15 -1.52
N ARG A 467 14.42 -20.64 -2.66
CA ARG A 467 15.04 -20.85 -3.97
C ARG A 467 15.40 -19.51 -4.58
N ILE A 468 16.69 -19.28 -4.71
CA ILE A 468 17.23 -18.06 -5.33
C ILE A 468 17.25 -18.26 -6.83
N ILE A 469 16.29 -17.63 -7.52
CA ILE A 469 16.16 -17.69 -8.99
C ILE A 469 16.38 -16.28 -9.52
N GLN A 470 17.31 -16.11 -10.44
CA GLN A 470 17.61 -14.82 -11.08
C GLN A 470 16.93 -14.65 -12.45
N ASP A 471 16.60 -15.77 -13.10
CA ASP A 471 16.03 -15.80 -14.44
C ASP A 471 14.92 -16.87 -14.50
N PRO A 472 13.71 -16.54 -15.01
CA PRO A 472 12.58 -17.46 -15.09
C PRO A 472 12.86 -18.73 -15.90
N SER A 473 13.85 -18.74 -16.78
CA SER A 473 14.27 -19.96 -17.51
C SER A 473 14.77 -21.09 -16.60
N ALA A 474 15.16 -20.77 -15.36
CA ALA A 474 15.61 -21.74 -14.37
C ALA A 474 14.47 -22.48 -13.62
N ILE A 475 13.25 -22.41 -14.11
CA ILE A 475 12.05 -23.05 -13.51
C ILE A 475 12.24 -24.54 -13.18
N ALA A 476 13.05 -25.26 -13.94
CA ALA A 476 13.30 -26.68 -13.70
C ALA A 476 13.95 -27.00 -12.34
N SER A 477 14.57 -26.01 -11.70
CA SER A 477 15.15 -26.14 -10.36
C SER A 477 14.15 -25.84 -9.23
N PHE A 478 12.95 -25.30 -9.54
CA PHE A 478 11.94 -24.88 -8.58
C PHE A 478 10.93 -26.00 -8.31
N GLN A 479 10.63 -26.26 -7.04
CA GLN A 479 9.69 -27.30 -6.64
C GLN A 479 8.42 -26.69 -6.04
N LYS A 480 7.30 -27.36 -6.19
CA LYS A 480 6.04 -26.94 -5.58
C LYS A 480 6.18 -26.82 -4.04
N GLY A 481 5.89 -25.64 -3.50
CA GLY A 481 6.01 -25.36 -2.07
C GLY A 481 7.32 -24.67 -1.67
N ASP A 482 8.26 -24.46 -2.61
CA ASP A 482 9.43 -23.62 -2.36
C ASP A 482 9.02 -22.14 -2.24
N LEU A 483 9.85 -21.33 -1.54
CA LEU A 483 9.73 -19.87 -1.53
C LEU A 483 10.68 -19.28 -2.57
N LEU A 484 10.12 -18.54 -3.52
CA LEU A 484 10.91 -17.82 -4.52
C LEU A 484 11.64 -16.65 -3.87
N VAL A 485 12.94 -16.55 -4.05
CA VAL A 485 13.77 -15.41 -3.67
C VAL A 485 14.42 -14.85 -4.92
N THR A 486 14.11 -13.60 -5.27
CA THR A 486 14.62 -13.01 -6.51
C THR A 486 14.83 -11.50 -6.38
N ASN A 487 15.49 -10.89 -7.35
CA ASN A 487 15.68 -9.45 -7.35
C ASN A 487 14.35 -8.73 -7.61
N ARG A 488 13.60 -9.15 -8.63
CA ARG A 488 12.25 -8.65 -8.99
C ARG A 488 11.54 -9.71 -9.82
N THR A 489 10.22 -9.56 -10.00
CA THR A 489 9.44 -10.38 -10.94
C THR A 489 8.81 -9.52 -12.02
N ASP A 490 8.56 -10.14 -13.16
CA ASP A 490 7.78 -9.62 -14.27
C ASP A 490 6.81 -10.72 -14.74
N PRO A 491 5.94 -10.50 -15.75
CA PRO A 491 4.97 -11.48 -16.19
C PRO A 491 5.53 -12.85 -16.63
N ASP A 492 6.79 -12.94 -16.98
CA ASP A 492 7.41 -14.21 -17.38
C ASP A 492 7.67 -15.16 -16.18
N TRP A 493 7.56 -14.63 -14.93
CA TRP A 493 7.68 -15.41 -13.69
C TRP A 493 6.40 -16.15 -13.28
N GLU A 494 5.27 -15.92 -13.93
CA GLU A 494 3.98 -16.51 -13.56
C GLU A 494 4.02 -18.05 -13.41
N PRO A 495 4.72 -18.83 -14.27
CA PRO A 495 4.82 -20.28 -14.10
C PRO A 495 5.51 -20.69 -12.80
N ILE A 496 6.53 -19.94 -12.33
CA ILE A 496 7.21 -20.19 -11.05
C ILE A 496 6.30 -19.81 -9.89
N LEU A 497 5.65 -18.65 -9.96
CA LEU A 497 4.77 -18.15 -8.93
C LEU A 497 3.59 -19.10 -8.64
N LYS A 498 3.08 -19.80 -9.65
CA LYS A 498 2.05 -20.86 -9.48
C LYS A 498 2.51 -22.06 -8.64
N LEU A 499 3.79 -22.31 -8.55
CA LEU A 499 4.39 -23.39 -7.77
C LEU A 499 4.83 -22.93 -6.37
N ALA A 500 5.07 -21.63 -6.20
CA ALA A 500 5.62 -21.04 -4.99
C ALA A 500 4.62 -21.07 -3.83
N SER A 501 5.10 -21.32 -2.61
CA SER A 501 4.35 -21.08 -1.37
C SER A 501 4.39 -19.61 -0.96
N GLY A 502 5.39 -18.86 -1.42
CA GLY A 502 5.54 -17.44 -1.20
C GLY A 502 6.65 -16.85 -2.08
N VAL A 503 6.74 -15.52 -2.10
CA VAL A 503 7.73 -14.78 -2.89
C VAL A 503 8.41 -13.68 -2.06
N ILE A 504 9.72 -13.56 -2.20
CA ILE A 504 10.54 -12.54 -1.56
C ILE A 504 11.31 -11.82 -2.66
N THR A 505 11.17 -10.49 -2.75
CA THR A 505 11.90 -9.70 -3.75
C THR A 505 12.72 -8.59 -3.13
N ASN A 506 13.91 -8.31 -3.70
CA ASN A 506 14.75 -7.19 -3.28
C ASN A 506 14.12 -5.84 -3.66
N GLN A 507 13.43 -5.78 -4.79
CA GLN A 507 12.84 -4.57 -5.36
C GLN A 507 11.31 -4.68 -5.42
N GLY A 508 10.64 -3.52 -5.45
CA GLY A 508 9.20 -3.40 -5.61
C GLY A 508 8.50 -2.84 -4.38
N GLY A 509 7.31 -2.29 -4.60
CA GLY A 509 6.38 -1.84 -3.58
C GLY A 509 5.06 -2.62 -3.68
N ARG A 510 4.02 -2.16 -2.98
CA ARG A 510 2.69 -2.81 -2.94
C ARG A 510 2.00 -2.96 -4.29
N THR A 511 2.44 -2.23 -5.29
CA THR A 511 1.85 -2.20 -6.64
C THR A 511 2.71 -2.87 -7.70
N CYS A 512 3.82 -3.53 -7.31
CA CYS A 512 4.68 -4.24 -8.24
C CYS A 512 4.04 -5.57 -8.70
N HIS A 513 4.56 -6.13 -9.79
CA HIS A 513 4.07 -7.39 -10.36
C HIS A 513 4.03 -8.53 -9.32
N ALA A 514 5.11 -8.71 -8.51
CA ALA A 514 5.13 -9.72 -7.45
C ALA A 514 3.95 -9.56 -6.47
N ALA A 515 3.66 -8.32 -6.07
CA ALA A 515 2.58 -8.01 -5.14
C ALA A 515 1.20 -8.27 -5.75
N ILE A 516 0.99 -7.88 -6.99
CA ILE A 516 -0.29 -8.09 -7.72
C ILE A 516 -0.57 -9.59 -7.85
N ILE A 517 0.39 -10.36 -8.38
CA ILE A 517 0.21 -11.80 -8.59
C ILE A 517 0.08 -12.56 -7.26
N ALA A 518 0.83 -12.14 -6.22
CA ALA A 518 0.69 -12.76 -4.90
C ALA A 518 -0.74 -12.61 -4.34
N ARG A 519 -1.37 -11.45 -4.51
CA ARG A 519 -2.79 -11.23 -4.13
C ARG A 519 -3.74 -12.09 -4.98
N GLU A 520 -3.55 -12.11 -6.29
CA GLU A 520 -4.37 -12.92 -7.21
C GLU A 520 -4.31 -14.41 -6.88
N MET A 521 -3.14 -14.90 -6.52
CA MET A 521 -2.92 -16.32 -6.17
C MET A 521 -3.15 -16.63 -4.69
N GLY A 522 -3.30 -15.63 -3.82
CA GLY A 522 -3.44 -15.81 -2.38
C GLY A 522 -2.18 -16.36 -1.71
N ILE A 523 -0.97 -16.06 -2.22
CA ILE A 523 0.32 -16.49 -1.65
C ILE A 523 0.97 -15.37 -0.85
N THR A 524 1.78 -15.73 0.15
CA THR A 524 2.54 -14.79 0.97
C THR A 524 3.62 -14.09 0.13
N ALA A 525 3.70 -12.74 0.21
CA ALA A 525 4.79 -12.04 -0.45
C ALA A 525 5.43 -10.96 0.43
N ILE A 526 6.76 -10.86 0.35
CA ILE A 526 7.54 -9.80 0.98
C ILE A 526 8.37 -9.12 -0.11
N VAL A 527 8.09 -7.84 -0.36
CA VAL A 527 8.72 -7.11 -1.47
C VAL A 527 9.59 -5.96 -0.95
N GLY A 528 10.61 -5.57 -1.73
CA GLY A 528 11.45 -4.43 -1.38
C GLY A 528 12.41 -4.68 -0.22
N THR A 529 12.89 -5.91 -0.04
CA THR A 529 13.83 -6.26 1.04
C THR A 529 15.21 -5.63 0.87
N GLY A 530 15.61 -5.28 -0.33
CA GLY A 530 16.90 -4.69 -0.66
C GLY A 530 18.03 -5.71 -0.77
N ASP A 531 18.08 -6.68 0.13
CA ASP A 531 19.22 -7.60 0.29
C ASP A 531 18.84 -9.10 0.35
N GLY A 532 17.55 -9.45 0.24
CA GLY A 532 17.07 -10.82 0.42
C GLY A 532 17.86 -11.87 -0.35
N THR A 533 18.20 -11.61 -1.62
CA THR A 533 19.01 -12.52 -2.45
C THR A 533 20.48 -12.67 -1.98
N ALA A 534 20.96 -11.76 -1.14
CA ALA A 534 22.33 -11.79 -0.62
C ALA A 534 22.44 -12.43 0.77
N VAL A 535 21.39 -12.30 1.60
CA VAL A 535 21.42 -12.74 3.02
C VAL A 535 20.71 -14.07 3.25
N ILE A 536 19.78 -14.47 2.35
CA ILE A 536 19.14 -15.79 2.38
C ILE A 536 20.00 -16.77 1.58
N ALA A 537 20.23 -17.97 2.11
CA ALA A 537 20.97 -19.00 1.38
C ALA A 537 20.02 -19.86 0.52
N ASP A 538 20.48 -20.25 -0.69
CA ASP A 538 19.69 -21.17 -1.54
C ASP A 538 19.49 -22.51 -0.85
N GLY A 539 18.27 -23.02 -0.84
CA GLY A 539 17.86 -24.26 -0.16
C GLY A 539 17.68 -24.14 1.35
N GLU A 540 17.88 -22.94 1.96
CA GLU A 540 17.65 -22.71 3.37
C GLU A 540 16.16 -22.81 3.71
N ALA A 541 15.82 -23.45 4.84
CA ALA A 541 14.47 -23.44 5.37
C ALA A 541 14.18 -22.08 6.01
N ILE A 542 13.12 -21.42 5.59
CA ILE A 542 12.73 -20.09 6.07
C ILE A 542 11.23 -19.99 6.31
N THR A 543 10.84 -19.00 7.09
CA THR A 543 9.45 -18.56 7.27
C THR A 543 9.31 -17.12 6.80
N ALA A 544 8.37 -16.88 5.88
CA ALA A 544 7.96 -15.55 5.48
C ALA A 544 6.65 -15.20 6.22
N SER A 545 6.69 -14.13 7.01
CA SER A 545 5.57 -13.66 7.83
C SER A 545 5.11 -12.28 7.38
N CYS A 546 3.83 -12.16 7.06
CA CYS A 546 3.13 -10.91 6.82
C CYS A 546 2.05 -10.61 7.88
N CYS A 547 1.96 -11.39 8.97
CA CYS A 547 0.95 -11.24 10.01
C CYS A 547 1.33 -10.25 11.11
N GLU A 548 2.48 -9.59 11.02
CA GLU A 548 3.01 -8.72 12.08
C GLU A 548 2.91 -7.22 11.76
N GLY A 549 2.01 -6.86 10.86
CA GLY A 549 1.75 -5.50 10.41
C GLY A 549 2.28 -5.22 9.00
N ASP A 550 2.57 -3.97 8.71
CA ASP A 550 2.98 -3.51 7.36
C ASP A 550 4.38 -3.97 6.94
N GLU A 551 5.21 -4.43 7.88
CA GLU A 551 6.52 -5.00 7.61
C GLU A 551 6.43 -6.52 7.55
N GLY A 552 6.76 -7.08 6.37
CA GLY A 552 6.96 -8.51 6.22
C GLY A 552 8.35 -8.91 6.71
N ARG A 553 8.43 -9.99 7.48
CA ARG A 553 9.68 -10.50 8.07
C ARG A 553 10.01 -11.88 7.57
N VAL A 554 11.27 -12.10 7.25
CA VAL A 554 11.79 -13.42 6.89
C VAL A 554 12.59 -13.96 8.07
N TYR A 555 12.16 -15.09 8.60
CA TYR A 555 12.80 -15.77 9.73
C TYR A 555 13.58 -17.00 9.27
N ARG A 556 14.65 -17.33 9.98
CA ARG A 556 15.41 -18.55 9.77
C ARG A 556 14.66 -19.75 10.35
N GLY A 557 14.52 -20.81 9.58
CA GLY A 557 13.84 -22.03 9.96
C GLY A 557 12.33 -22.03 9.66
N GLU A 558 11.72 -23.18 9.79
CA GLU A 558 10.28 -23.35 9.68
C GLU A 558 9.64 -23.11 11.05
N LEU A 559 8.94 -22.00 11.19
CA LEU A 559 8.25 -21.64 12.42
C LEU A 559 6.81 -22.18 12.41
N ALA A 560 6.35 -22.60 13.56
CA ALA A 560 4.97 -22.99 13.74
C ALA A 560 4.06 -21.73 13.73
N PHE A 561 2.93 -21.83 13.08
CA PHE A 561 1.88 -20.81 13.08
C PHE A 561 0.50 -21.45 13.08
N ARG A 562 -0.49 -20.70 13.55
CA ARG A 562 -1.90 -21.12 13.53
C ARG A 562 -2.71 -20.16 12.67
N VAL A 563 -3.75 -20.67 12.04
CA VAL A 563 -4.74 -19.89 11.29
C VAL A 563 -6.08 -20.02 11.98
N GLU A 564 -6.67 -18.89 12.34
CA GLU A 564 -8.00 -18.83 12.93
C GLU A 564 -8.99 -18.30 11.89
N GLU A 565 -10.12 -19.01 11.73
CA GLU A 565 -11.20 -18.61 10.84
C GLU A 565 -12.46 -18.32 11.68
N GLN A 566 -12.98 -17.09 11.57
CA GLN A 566 -14.19 -16.67 12.27
C GLN A 566 -15.27 -16.22 11.28
N GLN A 567 -16.47 -16.78 11.40
CA GLN A 567 -17.64 -16.35 10.63
C GLN A 567 -18.28 -15.12 11.29
N LEU A 568 -18.55 -14.09 10.51
CA LEU A 568 -19.02 -12.78 10.98
C LEU A 568 -20.53 -12.58 10.82
N SER A 569 -21.29 -13.59 10.34
CA SER A 569 -22.74 -13.48 10.11
C SER A 569 -23.54 -13.64 11.39
N ASP A 570 -24.65 -12.86 11.49
CA ASP A 570 -25.75 -13.01 12.46
C ASP A 570 -25.41 -12.85 13.95
N LEU A 571 -24.55 -11.87 14.29
CA LEU A 571 -24.28 -11.56 15.67
C LEU A 571 -25.44 -10.77 16.33
N PRO A 572 -25.85 -11.14 17.57
CA PRO A 572 -26.91 -10.45 18.27
C PRO A 572 -26.51 -9.00 18.66
N ALA A 573 -27.49 -8.12 18.66
CA ALA A 573 -27.32 -6.77 19.21
C ALA A 573 -27.28 -6.85 20.75
N THR A 574 -26.42 -6.04 21.37
CA THR A 574 -26.28 -5.90 22.82
C THR A 574 -26.60 -4.47 23.25
N ARG A 575 -27.12 -4.29 24.48
CA ARG A 575 -27.29 -2.97 25.08
C ARG A 575 -25.95 -2.41 25.56
N THR A 576 -25.11 -3.27 26.14
CA THR A 576 -23.73 -2.95 26.50
C THR A 576 -22.91 -2.88 25.21
N ARG A 577 -22.29 -1.75 24.92
CA ARG A 577 -21.48 -1.59 23.71
C ARG A 577 -20.21 -2.43 23.81
N ILE A 578 -19.90 -3.14 22.73
CA ILE A 578 -18.71 -3.95 22.61
C ILE A 578 -17.67 -3.16 21.80
N LEU A 579 -16.63 -2.73 22.48
CA LEU A 579 -15.50 -2.02 21.89
C LEU A 579 -14.30 -2.96 21.82
N ILE A 580 -13.29 -2.60 21.05
CA ILE A 580 -12.02 -3.35 21.01
C ILE A 580 -10.85 -2.47 21.45
N ASN A 581 -9.78 -3.13 21.90
CA ASN A 581 -8.49 -2.51 22.18
C ASN A 581 -7.62 -2.58 20.93
N VAL A 582 -7.01 -1.45 20.54
CA VAL A 582 -6.12 -1.37 19.38
C VAL A 582 -4.77 -0.82 19.84
N GLY A 583 -3.71 -1.60 19.64
CA GLY A 583 -2.33 -1.17 19.90
C GLY A 583 -1.63 -0.70 18.63
N ASN A 584 -1.66 -1.54 17.59
CA ASN A 584 -0.96 -1.34 16.34
C ASN A 584 -1.86 -0.66 15.29
N PRO A 585 -1.51 0.55 14.79
CA PRO A 585 -2.28 1.20 13.71
C PRO A 585 -2.31 0.41 12.42
N ASP A 586 -1.28 -0.41 12.15
CA ASP A 586 -1.17 -1.18 10.90
C ASP A 586 -2.22 -2.29 10.81
N GLU A 587 -2.73 -2.76 11.95
CA GLU A 587 -3.79 -3.75 12.02
C GLU A 587 -5.21 -3.14 11.98
N ALA A 588 -5.33 -1.82 12.09
CA ALA A 588 -6.61 -1.15 12.33
C ALA A 588 -7.67 -1.49 11.27
N PHE A 589 -7.31 -1.56 10.00
CA PHE A 589 -8.26 -1.88 8.92
C PHE A 589 -8.75 -3.34 8.98
N ASN A 590 -7.86 -4.27 9.29
CA ASN A 590 -8.26 -5.66 9.50
C ASN A 590 -9.17 -5.80 10.73
N LEU A 591 -8.82 -5.13 11.83
CA LEU A 591 -9.61 -5.14 13.06
C LEU A 591 -10.98 -4.45 12.90
N ALA A 592 -11.10 -3.48 12.01
CA ALA A 592 -12.37 -2.81 11.73
C ALA A 592 -13.43 -3.73 11.09
N ALA A 593 -13.00 -4.87 10.52
CA ALA A 593 -13.90 -5.91 10.03
C ALA A 593 -14.58 -6.68 11.18
N ILE A 594 -14.04 -6.65 12.40
CA ILE A 594 -14.68 -7.26 13.57
C ILE A 594 -15.94 -6.48 13.92
N PRO A 595 -17.11 -7.13 14.04
CA PRO A 595 -18.36 -6.48 14.41
C PRO A 595 -18.30 -5.94 15.85
N CYS A 596 -17.95 -4.67 15.99
CA CYS A 596 -17.83 -3.96 17.27
C CYS A 596 -18.41 -2.54 17.15
N ASP A 597 -18.58 -1.87 18.28
CA ASP A 597 -19.20 -0.52 18.35
C ASP A 597 -18.14 0.60 18.36
N GLY A 598 -16.86 0.26 18.16
CA GLY A 598 -15.74 1.20 18.11
C GLY A 598 -14.50 0.73 18.88
N VAL A 599 -13.59 1.67 19.17
CA VAL A 599 -12.37 1.43 19.91
C VAL A 599 -12.46 2.08 21.30
N GLY A 600 -12.36 1.27 22.35
CA GLY A 600 -12.43 1.76 23.75
C GLY A 600 -11.06 2.14 24.32
N LEU A 601 -9.98 1.62 23.73
CA LEU A 601 -8.61 1.98 24.09
C LEU A 601 -7.69 1.84 22.87
N ALA A 602 -7.21 2.97 22.35
CA ALA A 602 -6.05 3.03 21.46
C ALA A 602 -4.86 3.61 22.24
N ARG A 603 -3.75 2.87 22.28
CA ARG A 603 -2.55 3.22 23.08
C ARG A 603 -1.53 3.94 22.21
N LEU A 604 -1.25 5.22 22.55
CA LEU A 604 -0.25 6.02 21.81
C LEU A 604 1.18 5.51 22.02
N GLU A 605 1.46 4.86 23.15
CA GLU A 605 2.77 4.28 23.45
C GLU A 605 3.25 3.33 22.35
N PHE A 606 2.33 2.59 21.75
CA PHE A 606 2.70 1.67 20.66
C PHE A 606 3.19 2.43 19.43
N ILE A 607 2.52 3.51 19.07
CA ILE A 607 2.92 4.37 17.95
C ILE A 607 4.27 5.02 18.25
N ILE A 608 4.43 5.55 19.46
CA ILE A 608 5.65 6.25 19.89
C ILE A 608 6.85 5.29 19.92
N ALA A 609 6.69 4.09 20.50
CA ALA A 609 7.78 3.13 20.64
C ALA A 609 8.19 2.48 19.31
N ASN A 610 7.23 2.20 18.41
CA ASN A 610 7.50 1.40 17.22
C ASN A 610 7.68 2.23 15.95
N GLN A 611 6.93 3.34 15.80
CA GLN A 611 6.99 4.16 14.60
C GLN A 611 7.87 5.42 14.79
N ILE A 612 7.74 6.12 15.91
CA ILE A 612 8.50 7.36 16.18
C ILE A 612 9.89 7.04 16.74
N LYS A 613 9.98 6.17 17.75
CA LYS A 613 11.21 5.66 18.37
C LYS A 613 12.07 6.71 19.11
N VAL A 614 11.71 7.99 19.07
CA VAL A 614 12.47 9.11 19.61
C VAL A 614 11.73 9.72 20.79
N HIS A 615 12.47 10.08 21.85
CA HIS A 615 11.91 10.82 22.97
C HIS A 615 11.48 12.22 22.52
N PRO A 616 10.25 12.69 22.83
CA PRO A 616 9.77 13.97 22.30
C PRO A 616 10.63 15.18 22.72
N MET A 617 11.20 15.18 23.92
CA MET A 617 12.11 16.23 24.35
C MET A 617 13.44 16.25 23.60
N ALA A 618 13.90 15.10 23.09
CA ALA A 618 15.09 15.03 22.25
C ALA A 618 14.89 15.74 20.89
N LEU A 619 13.65 15.78 20.39
CA LEU A 619 13.28 16.53 19.19
C LEU A 619 13.09 18.03 19.45
N LEU A 620 12.60 18.40 20.65
CA LEU A 620 12.38 19.79 21.04
C LEU A 620 13.68 20.49 21.49
N ALA A 621 14.59 19.76 22.13
CA ALA A 621 15.82 20.30 22.70
C ALA A 621 17.06 19.47 22.29
N PRO A 622 17.35 19.30 20.98
CA PRO A 622 18.43 18.43 20.50
C PRO A 622 19.82 18.87 20.99
N GLY A 623 19.97 20.15 21.39
CA GLY A 623 21.20 20.68 21.96
C GLY A 623 21.53 20.15 23.37
N GLN A 624 20.58 19.52 24.07
CA GLN A 624 20.77 18.93 25.40
C GLN A 624 21.23 17.46 25.34
N LEU A 625 21.16 16.84 24.16
CA LEU A 625 21.63 15.47 23.98
C LEU A 625 23.12 15.33 24.22
N THR A 626 23.51 14.39 25.08
CA THR A 626 24.93 14.10 25.39
C THR A 626 25.55 13.13 24.37
N SER A 627 24.78 12.15 23.89
CA SER A 627 25.21 11.15 22.92
C SER A 627 25.32 11.72 21.49
N ALA A 628 26.53 11.67 20.90
CA ALA A 628 26.72 12.05 19.50
C ALA A 628 26.04 11.08 18.52
N ALA A 629 25.96 9.79 18.89
CA ALA A 629 25.30 8.76 18.09
C ALA A 629 23.78 9.05 18.01
N ASP A 630 23.15 9.40 19.13
CA ASP A 630 21.74 9.71 19.18
C ASP A 630 21.41 10.97 18.38
N ARG A 631 22.26 12.00 18.47
CA ARG A 631 22.10 13.21 17.64
C ARG A 631 22.12 12.90 16.15
N LEU A 632 23.05 12.01 15.71
CA LEU A 632 23.14 11.62 14.31
C LEU A 632 21.90 10.82 13.87
N ALA A 633 21.52 9.82 14.65
CA ALA A 633 20.35 8.99 14.34
C ALA A 633 19.03 9.81 14.29
N ILE A 634 18.86 10.77 15.21
CA ILE A 634 17.70 11.67 15.21
C ILE A 634 17.74 12.58 13.97
N ALA A 635 18.92 13.11 13.61
CA ALA A 635 19.06 13.94 12.42
C ALA A 635 18.73 13.17 11.13
N GLU A 636 19.11 11.89 11.04
CA GLU A 636 18.75 11.01 9.91
C GLU A 636 17.25 10.76 9.84
N LEU A 637 16.60 10.41 10.97
CA LEU A 637 15.15 10.17 11.03
C LEU A 637 14.33 11.42 10.67
N THR A 638 14.83 12.61 11.02
CA THR A 638 14.11 13.87 10.84
C THR A 638 14.56 14.66 9.60
N ALA A 639 15.43 14.11 8.76
CA ALA A 639 16.04 14.80 7.61
C ALA A 639 15.03 15.37 6.59
N GLY A 640 13.82 14.77 6.50
CA GLY A 640 12.75 15.24 5.62
C GLY A 640 11.87 16.37 6.18
N TYR A 641 12.08 16.78 7.45
CA TYR A 641 11.22 17.73 8.16
C TYR A 641 11.91 19.06 8.36
N HIS A 642 11.12 20.15 8.32
CA HIS A 642 11.64 21.50 8.55
C HIS A 642 12.09 21.69 10.01
N GLN A 643 11.32 21.15 10.95
CA GLN A 643 11.66 21.08 12.37
C GLN A 643 11.58 19.62 12.83
N PRO A 644 12.53 19.13 13.65
CA PRO A 644 12.50 17.77 14.17
C PRO A 644 11.19 17.42 14.91
N ALA A 645 10.57 18.39 15.58
CA ALA A 645 9.29 18.20 16.27
C ALA A 645 8.12 17.85 15.31
N ASP A 646 8.15 18.35 14.06
CA ASP A 646 7.13 18.04 13.05
C ASP A 646 7.09 16.55 12.72
N TYR A 647 8.23 15.87 12.79
CA TYR A 647 8.34 14.41 12.64
C TYR A 647 7.46 13.68 13.66
N TYR A 648 7.53 14.09 14.93
CA TYR A 648 6.73 13.47 16.00
C TYR A 648 5.23 13.68 15.78
N VAL A 649 4.84 14.93 15.52
CA VAL A 649 3.43 15.29 15.28
C VAL A 649 2.87 14.57 14.07
N ASP A 650 3.65 14.47 13.00
CA ASP A 650 3.23 13.85 11.74
C ASP A 650 2.99 12.34 11.92
N HIS A 651 3.98 11.63 12.44
CA HIS A 651 3.87 10.18 12.65
C HIS A 651 2.80 9.81 13.67
N LEU A 652 2.70 10.58 14.77
CA LEU A 652 1.66 10.34 15.76
C LEU A 652 0.26 10.60 15.20
N ALA A 653 0.08 11.68 14.41
CA ALA A 653 -1.18 11.98 13.76
C ALA A 653 -1.56 10.93 12.70
N GLN A 654 -0.60 10.41 11.95
CA GLN A 654 -0.83 9.32 11.00
C GLN A 654 -1.31 8.05 11.72
N GLY A 655 -0.63 7.61 12.77
CA GLY A 655 -1.04 6.43 13.52
C GLY A 655 -2.43 6.58 14.17
N MET A 656 -2.69 7.70 14.84
CA MET A 656 -4.01 8.01 15.39
C MET A 656 -5.09 8.12 14.30
N GLY A 657 -4.76 8.80 13.19
CA GLY A 657 -5.65 9.00 12.05
C GLY A 657 -6.03 7.69 11.39
N ARG A 658 -5.08 6.76 11.24
CA ARG A 658 -5.33 5.44 10.66
C ARG A 658 -6.31 4.62 11.51
N ILE A 659 -6.14 4.63 12.86
CA ILE A 659 -7.10 3.98 13.76
C ILE A 659 -8.47 4.67 13.66
N ALA A 660 -8.52 5.99 13.73
CA ALA A 660 -9.77 6.73 13.68
C ALA A 660 -10.52 6.54 12.35
N ALA A 661 -9.82 6.53 11.22
CA ALA A 661 -10.40 6.29 9.89
C ALA A 661 -10.95 4.88 9.73
N ALA A 662 -10.22 3.86 10.25
CA ALA A 662 -10.65 2.46 10.16
C ALA A 662 -12.02 2.22 10.81
N PHE A 663 -12.32 2.94 11.89
CA PHE A 663 -13.57 2.79 12.63
C PHE A 663 -14.59 3.92 12.38
N TYR A 664 -14.29 4.87 11.50
CA TYR A 664 -15.20 5.98 11.21
C TYR A 664 -16.57 5.48 10.68
N PRO A 665 -17.73 6.03 11.17
CA PRO A 665 -17.89 7.08 12.20
C PRO A 665 -17.96 6.57 13.64
N ARG A 666 -17.68 5.26 13.91
CA ARG A 666 -17.69 4.65 15.25
C ARG A 666 -16.65 5.34 16.15
N PRO A 667 -16.92 5.52 17.47
CA PRO A 667 -16.02 6.23 18.38
C PRO A 667 -14.67 5.51 18.54
N VAL A 668 -13.61 6.30 18.64
CA VAL A 668 -12.25 5.83 18.92
C VAL A 668 -11.69 6.63 20.08
N VAL A 669 -11.40 5.97 21.20
CA VAL A 669 -10.83 6.59 22.40
C VAL A 669 -9.30 6.44 22.35
N LEU A 670 -8.63 7.57 22.15
CA LEU A 670 -7.17 7.69 22.09
C LEU A 670 -6.66 8.09 23.47
N ARG A 671 -5.92 7.19 24.13
CA ARG A 671 -5.30 7.46 25.43
C ARG A 671 -3.97 8.16 25.22
N PHE A 672 -3.80 9.36 25.77
CA PHE A 672 -2.50 10.02 25.80
C PHE A 672 -1.43 9.12 26.44
N SER A 673 -0.17 9.33 26.09
CA SER A 673 0.92 8.42 26.44
C SER A 673 1.12 8.29 27.95
N ASP A 674 1.19 7.05 28.44
CA ASP A 674 1.34 6.71 29.85
C ASP A 674 2.64 5.94 30.12
N PHE A 675 3.70 6.31 29.45
CA PHE A 675 5.02 5.75 29.72
C PHE A 675 5.53 6.12 31.11
N LYS A 676 6.14 5.16 31.76
CA LYS A 676 6.95 5.36 32.96
C LYS A 676 8.30 6.00 32.59
N SER A 677 9.00 6.59 33.56
CA SER A 677 10.32 7.21 33.34
C SER A 677 11.34 6.23 32.73
N ASN A 678 11.37 4.99 33.23
CA ASN A 678 12.27 3.95 32.71
C ASN A 678 11.91 3.46 31.28
N GLU A 679 10.65 3.62 30.85
CA GLU A 679 10.21 3.31 29.49
C GLU A 679 10.55 4.44 28.52
N TYR A 680 10.27 5.70 28.91
CA TYR A 680 10.70 6.87 28.13
C TYR A 680 12.22 6.95 27.98
N ALA A 681 12.98 6.59 29.04
CA ALA A 681 14.45 6.58 28.99
C ALA A 681 15.04 5.62 27.93
N ARG A 682 14.27 4.61 27.50
CA ARG A 682 14.68 3.65 26.44
C ARG A 682 14.49 4.20 25.02
N LEU A 683 13.69 5.23 24.84
CA LEU A 683 13.55 5.88 23.55
C LEU A 683 14.84 6.61 23.18
N LEU A 684 15.09 6.77 21.89
CA LEU A 684 16.30 7.42 21.39
C LEU A 684 16.43 8.85 21.99
N GLY A 685 17.54 9.11 22.66
CA GLY A 685 17.81 10.34 23.40
C GLY A 685 17.07 10.47 24.75
N GLY A 686 16.26 9.47 25.17
CA GLY A 686 15.44 9.58 26.38
C GLY A 686 16.22 9.62 27.68
N SER A 687 17.37 8.95 27.76
CA SER A 687 18.21 8.91 28.96
C SER A 687 18.69 10.29 29.44
N ASP A 688 18.74 11.28 28.56
CA ASP A 688 19.18 12.63 28.90
C ASP A 688 18.07 13.49 29.53
N PHE A 689 16.80 13.07 29.43
CA PHE A 689 15.62 13.84 29.87
C PHE A 689 14.84 13.18 31.01
N GLU A 690 15.05 11.88 31.24
CA GLU A 690 14.26 11.13 32.21
C GLU A 690 14.98 11.00 33.57
N PRO A 691 14.26 11.24 34.68
CA PRO A 691 14.81 11.01 36.00
C PRO A 691 14.93 9.51 36.30
N GLN A 692 15.88 9.15 37.14
CA GLN A 692 15.89 7.83 37.76
C GLN A 692 14.94 7.83 38.98
N GLU A 693 13.93 7.00 38.93
CA GLU A 693 12.95 6.84 40.02
C GLU A 693 13.10 5.45 40.65
N GLU A 694 12.97 5.38 41.96
CA GLU A 694 12.99 4.11 42.68
C GLU A 694 11.76 3.26 42.36
N ASN A 695 10.60 3.90 42.17
CA ASN A 695 9.36 3.23 41.76
C ASN A 695 8.67 3.99 40.62
N PRO A 696 9.06 3.77 39.35
CA PRO A 696 8.46 4.42 38.19
C PRO A 696 6.96 4.13 38.04
N MET A 697 6.45 3.02 38.60
CA MET A 697 5.06 2.64 38.55
C MET A 697 4.14 3.65 39.28
N LEU A 698 4.60 4.19 40.39
CA LEU A 698 3.89 5.21 41.19
C LEU A 698 4.40 6.63 40.93
N GLY A 699 5.43 6.77 40.16
CA GLY A 699 6.20 7.98 39.93
C GLY A 699 5.61 8.97 38.95
N TRP A 700 6.47 9.56 38.16
CA TRP A 700 6.18 10.62 37.21
C TRP A 700 5.62 10.07 35.89
N ARG A 701 4.32 9.81 35.84
CA ARG A 701 3.59 9.27 34.69
C ARG A 701 2.22 9.93 34.54
N GLY A 702 1.61 9.80 33.34
CA GLY A 702 0.27 10.26 33.04
C GLY A 702 0.06 11.75 33.28
N ALA A 703 -1.07 12.14 33.84
CA ALA A 703 -1.50 13.53 34.04
C ALA A 703 -0.46 14.44 34.72
N SER A 704 0.30 13.93 35.71
CA SER A 704 1.34 14.73 36.41
C SER A 704 2.49 15.13 35.50
N ARG A 705 2.81 14.29 34.51
CA ARG A 705 3.87 14.54 33.54
C ARG A 705 3.51 15.67 32.58
N TYR A 706 2.26 15.68 32.07
CA TYR A 706 1.80 16.58 31.01
C TYR A 706 1.87 18.08 31.39
N THR A 707 1.75 18.36 32.66
CA THR A 707 1.77 19.75 33.16
C THR A 707 3.11 20.15 33.81
N ALA A 708 4.04 19.21 33.96
CA ALA A 708 5.35 19.44 34.51
C ALA A 708 6.24 20.27 33.56
N PRO A 709 7.03 21.23 34.05
CA PRO A 709 7.88 22.08 33.19
C PRO A 709 8.83 21.29 32.28
N GLY A 710 9.32 20.14 32.73
CA GLY A 710 10.24 19.30 31.96
C GLY A 710 9.61 18.48 30.82
N PHE A 711 8.27 18.42 30.75
CA PHE A 711 7.57 17.58 29.73
C PHE A 711 6.38 18.30 29.06
N ARG A 712 5.97 19.44 29.55
CA ARG A 712 4.80 20.19 29.10
C ARG A 712 4.79 20.43 27.56
N GLU A 713 5.93 20.81 27.01
CA GLU A 713 6.05 21.06 25.56
C GLU A 713 5.98 19.75 24.76
N ALA A 714 6.48 18.65 25.30
CA ALA A 714 6.34 17.31 24.71
C ALA A 714 4.86 16.87 24.65
N PHE A 715 4.10 17.09 25.73
CA PHE A 715 2.65 16.85 25.72
C PHE A 715 1.93 17.75 24.69
N GLY A 716 2.46 18.95 24.46
CA GLY A 716 1.99 19.83 23.38
C GLY A 716 2.04 19.17 22.01
N LEU A 717 3.05 18.34 21.71
CA LEU A 717 3.14 17.61 20.43
C LEU A 717 2.03 16.55 20.30
N GLU A 718 1.67 15.85 21.38
CA GLU A 718 0.55 14.90 21.37
C GLU A 718 -0.79 15.62 21.13
N CYS A 719 -0.98 16.80 21.78
CA CYS A 719 -2.16 17.62 21.55
C CYS A 719 -2.25 18.12 20.11
N GLN A 720 -1.14 18.57 19.53
CA GLN A 720 -1.08 19.02 18.13
C GLN A 720 -1.40 17.87 17.15
N ALA A 721 -0.90 16.66 17.43
CA ALA A 721 -1.20 15.47 16.62
C ALA A 721 -2.70 15.14 16.66
N LEU A 722 -3.33 15.12 17.85
CA LEU A 722 -4.77 14.89 17.97
C LEU A 722 -5.60 15.99 17.29
N LYS A 723 -5.17 17.25 17.42
CA LYS A 723 -5.81 18.37 16.73
C LYS A 723 -5.75 18.20 15.21
N ARG A 724 -4.60 17.81 14.67
CA ARG A 724 -4.44 17.51 13.25
C ARG A 724 -5.37 16.39 12.78
N VAL A 725 -5.53 15.32 13.58
CA VAL A 725 -6.47 14.23 13.28
C VAL A 725 -7.91 14.75 13.22
N ARG A 726 -8.34 15.52 14.20
CA ARG A 726 -9.73 16.00 14.27
C ARG A 726 -10.05 17.11 13.28
N GLU A 727 -9.18 18.14 13.20
CA GLU A 727 -9.44 19.35 12.42
C GLU A 727 -8.81 19.31 11.02
N GLY A 728 -7.63 18.72 10.88
CA GLY A 728 -6.94 18.61 9.59
C GLY A 728 -7.45 17.45 8.73
N MET A 729 -7.62 16.28 9.36
CA MET A 729 -8.12 15.08 8.67
C MET A 729 -9.65 14.93 8.72
N GLY A 730 -10.36 15.71 9.57
CA GLY A 730 -11.82 15.64 9.72
C GLY A 730 -12.33 14.44 10.53
N LEU A 731 -11.45 13.72 11.25
CA LEU A 731 -11.79 12.50 11.99
C LEU A 731 -12.30 12.84 13.40
N THR A 732 -13.49 13.41 13.47
CA THR A 732 -14.12 13.88 14.73
C THR A 732 -14.57 12.76 15.66
N ASN A 733 -14.59 11.50 15.21
CA ASN A 733 -14.84 10.31 16.02
C ASN A 733 -13.70 9.98 17.00
N ALA A 734 -12.53 10.60 16.86
CA ALA A 734 -11.40 10.51 17.78
C ALA A 734 -11.69 11.29 19.07
N LYS A 735 -11.70 10.60 20.22
CA LYS A 735 -11.89 11.13 21.57
C LYS A 735 -10.57 11.06 22.32
N ALA A 736 -10.35 11.97 23.26
CA ALA A 736 -9.17 11.94 24.13
C ALA A 736 -9.45 11.20 25.44
N MET A 737 -8.43 10.54 26.00
CA MET A 737 -8.49 9.96 27.34
C MET A 737 -7.21 10.28 28.12
N VAL A 738 -7.39 10.78 29.33
CA VAL A 738 -6.31 11.16 30.25
C VAL A 738 -6.01 10.00 31.21
N PRO A 739 -4.80 9.39 31.15
CA PRO A 739 -4.41 8.32 32.06
C PRO A 739 -3.85 8.87 33.38
N PHE A 740 -3.87 8.06 34.40
CA PHE A 740 -3.19 8.21 35.68
C PHE A 740 -3.35 9.60 36.32
N CYS A 741 -4.60 10.09 36.31
CA CYS A 741 -4.98 11.38 36.87
C CYS A 741 -5.36 11.22 38.35
N ARG A 742 -4.50 11.67 39.26
CA ARG A 742 -4.59 11.36 40.68
C ARG A 742 -5.66 12.16 41.43
N THR A 743 -5.83 13.44 41.02
CA THR A 743 -6.80 14.33 41.66
C THR A 743 -7.59 15.13 40.62
N PRO A 744 -8.79 15.65 41.02
CA PRO A 744 -9.57 16.52 40.12
C PRO A 744 -8.80 17.78 39.69
N GLU A 745 -7.98 18.36 40.57
CA GLU A 745 -7.18 19.55 40.30
C GLU A 745 -6.04 19.24 39.31
N GLU A 746 -5.52 18.03 39.32
CA GLU A 746 -4.60 17.56 38.27
C GLU A 746 -5.29 17.48 36.92
N GLY A 747 -6.55 17.00 36.91
CA GLY A 747 -7.41 17.02 35.73
C GLY A 747 -7.66 18.43 35.20
N ASP A 748 -7.96 19.39 36.08
CA ASP A 748 -8.14 20.81 35.69
C ASP A 748 -6.88 21.37 35.00
N ARG A 749 -5.68 21.04 35.53
CA ARG A 749 -4.40 21.46 34.90
C ARG A 749 -4.17 20.84 33.54
N VAL A 750 -4.47 19.56 33.36
CA VAL A 750 -4.35 18.87 32.04
C VAL A 750 -5.31 19.47 31.01
N LEU A 751 -6.57 19.67 31.39
CA LEU A 751 -7.58 20.28 30.50
C LEU A 751 -7.18 21.71 30.11
N ALA A 752 -6.62 22.51 31.06
CA ALA A 752 -6.10 23.84 30.77
C ALA A 752 -4.91 23.79 29.80
N GLU A 753 -4.02 22.79 29.95
CA GLU A 753 -2.90 22.61 29.00
C GLU A 753 -3.38 22.19 27.63
N MET A 754 -4.32 21.25 27.50
CA MET A 754 -4.98 20.88 26.24
C MET A 754 -5.61 22.11 25.57
N ALA A 755 -6.33 22.93 26.33
CA ALA A 755 -6.94 24.16 25.83
C ALA A 755 -5.88 25.18 25.34
N ARG A 756 -4.74 25.30 26.03
CA ARG A 756 -3.60 26.10 25.57
C ARG A 756 -3.07 25.64 24.20
N GLN A 757 -3.12 24.36 23.93
CA GLN A 757 -2.75 23.76 22.62
C GLN A 757 -3.89 23.82 21.58
N GLY A 758 -5.05 24.37 21.94
CA GLY A 758 -6.22 24.49 21.06
C GLY A 758 -7.12 23.27 21.02
N LEU A 759 -7.03 22.38 22.01
CA LEU A 759 -7.95 21.26 22.23
C LEU A 759 -8.86 21.59 23.42
N VAL A 760 -9.96 22.29 23.16
CA VAL A 760 -10.93 22.67 24.20
C VAL A 760 -12.03 21.63 24.30
N ARG A 761 -12.22 21.07 25.49
CA ARG A 761 -13.31 20.12 25.78
C ARG A 761 -14.67 20.70 25.37
N GLY A 762 -15.45 19.95 24.63
CA GLY A 762 -16.78 20.35 24.12
C GLY A 762 -16.72 21.11 22.80
N GLU A 763 -15.61 21.76 22.43
CA GLU A 763 -15.48 22.42 21.13
C GLU A 763 -15.30 21.40 20.01
N ASN A 764 -15.93 21.66 18.87
CA ASN A 764 -15.94 20.72 17.72
C ASN A 764 -16.32 19.27 18.10
N GLY A 765 -17.13 19.10 19.18
CA GLY A 765 -17.52 17.78 19.67
C GLY A 765 -16.38 16.98 20.33
N LEU A 766 -15.32 17.63 20.81
CA LEU A 766 -14.25 16.94 21.53
C LEU A 766 -14.74 16.48 22.90
N GLU A 767 -14.82 15.16 23.07
CA GLU A 767 -15.03 14.53 24.38
C GLU A 767 -13.67 14.14 24.97
N VAL A 768 -13.51 14.40 26.28
CA VAL A 768 -12.31 14.04 27.04
C VAL A 768 -12.72 13.11 28.17
N LEU A 769 -12.25 11.89 28.15
CA LEU A 769 -12.47 10.86 29.15
C LEU A 769 -11.31 10.85 30.16
N VAL A 770 -11.53 10.24 31.32
CA VAL A 770 -10.48 9.95 32.30
C VAL A 770 -10.41 8.44 32.56
N MET A 771 -9.19 7.90 32.65
CA MET A 771 -9.02 6.54 33.15
C MET A 771 -9.33 6.46 34.65
N CYS A 772 -10.24 5.56 35.00
CA CYS A 772 -10.57 5.22 36.38
C CYS A 772 -9.71 4.03 36.80
N GLU A 773 -8.48 4.28 37.17
CA GLU A 773 -7.47 3.26 37.47
C GLU A 773 -6.75 3.45 38.81
N LEU A 774 -7.15 4.49 39.57
CA LEU A 774 -6.66 4.78 40.88
C LEU A 774 -7.81 4.70 41.91
N PRO A 775 -7.61 4.22 43.11
CA PRO A 775 -8.62 4.29 44.16
C PRO A 775 -9.17 5.71 44.40
N SER A 776 -8.35 6.74 44.19
CA SER A 776 -8.77 8.15 44.28
C SER A 776 -9.79 8.52 43.19
N ASN A 777 -9.71 7.91 41.97
CA ASN A 777 -10.69 8.14 40.92
C ASN A 777 -12.04 7.54 41.28
N VAL A 778 -12.06 6.39 41.96
CA VAL A 778 -13.29 5.71 42.39
C VAL A 778 -13.96 6.49 43.51
N ILE A 779 -13.22 6.84 44.59
CA ILE A 779 -13.73 7.55 45.73
C ILE A 779 -14.14 8.98 45.35
N GLY A 780 -13.34 9.65 44.51
CA GLY A 780 -13.57 11.00 44.02
C GLY A 780 -14.39 11.09 42.73
N ALA A 781 -15.01 10.00 42.25
CA ALA A 781 -15.62 9.91 40.92
C ALA A 781 -16.63 11.06 40.65
N ALA A 782 -17.37 11.53 41.61
CA ALA A 782 -18.30 12.64 41.41
C ALA A 782 -17.60 13.95 41.01
N ALA A 783 -16.45 14.26 41.64
CA ALA A 783 -15.66 15.45 41.32
C ALA A 783 -14.97 15.33 39.94
N PHE A 784 -14.53 14.11 39.52
CA PHE A 784 -14.05 13.86 38.19
C PHE A 784 -15.16 13.97 37.14
N ALA A 785 -16.41 13.55 37.44
CA ALA A 785 -17.56 13.63 36.54
C ALA A 785 -17.94 15.07 36.12
N GLU A 786 -17.60 16.07 36.92
CA GLU A 786 -17.80 17.49 36.60
C GLU A 786 -16.83 17.94 35.50
N ARG A 787 -15.65 17.33 35.43
CA ARG A 787 -14.52 17.74 34.59
C ARG A 787 -14.40 16.95 33.29
N PHE A 788 -14.79 15.68 33.32
CA PHE A 788 -14.62 14.75 32.20
C PHE A 788 -15.98 14.31 31.63
N ASP A 789 -15.99 13.90 30.37
CA ASP A 789 -17.19 13.48 29.65
C ASP A 789 -17.56 12.02 29.90
N GLY A 790 -16.64 11.23 30.45
CA GLY A 790 -16.84 9.83 30.76
C GLY A 790 -15.62 9.19 31.42
N PHE A 791 -15.81 7.94 31.80
CA PHE A 791 -14.82 7.13 32.50
C PHE A 791 -14.49 5.87 31.70
N SER A 792 -13.23 5.43 31.78
CA SER A 792 -12.82 4.09 31.35
C SER A 792 -12.05 3.42 32.47
N ILE A 793 -12.55 2.29 32.99
CA ILE A 793 -11.91 1.58 34.08
C ILE A 793 -10.66 0.87 33.55
N GLY A 794 -9.49 1.19 34.11
CA GLY A 794 -8.24 0.48 33.91
C GLY A 794 -8.05 -0.56 35.00
N SER A 795 -8.63 -1.76 34.82
CA SER A 795 -8.69 -2.77 35.87
C SER A 795 -7.31 -3.24 36.36
N ASN A 796 -6.31 -3.24 35.50
CA ASN A 796 -4.95 -3.68 35.85
C ASN A 796 -4.32 -2.76 36.92
N ASP A 797 -4.25 -1.45 36.65
CA ASP A 797 -3.68 -0.50 37.61
C ASP A 797 -4.59 -0.33 38.83
N LEU A 798 -5.92 -0.38 38.66
CA LEU A 798 -6.86 -0.35 39.78
C LEU A 798 -6.66 -1.52 40.72
N THR A 799 -6.47 -2.75 40.20
CA THR A 799 -6.20 -3.95 41.00
C THR A 799 -4.88 -3.83 41.77
N GLN A 800 -3.81 -3.48 40.99
CA GLN A 800 -2.49 -3.28 41.59
C GLN A 800 -2.51 -2.29 42.78
N LEU A 801 -3.19 -1.15 42.61
CA LEU A 801 -3.20 -0.10 43.61
C LEU A 801 -4.21 -0.33 44.73
N THR A 802 -5.29 -1.07 44.47
CA THR A 802 -6.26 -1.47 45.51
C THR A 802 -5.66 -2.51 46.45
N LEU A 803 -4.93 -3.49 45.90
CA LEU A 803 -4.31 -4.57 46.69
C LEU A 803 -2.90 -4.20 47.18
N GLY A 804 -2.33 -3.07 46.72
CA GLY A 804 -1.01 -2.59 47.14
C GLY A 804 0.14 -3.49 46.73
N LEU A 805 0.08 -4.03 45.53
CA LEU A 805 1.09 -4.96 44.97
C LEU A 805 1.64 -4.45 43.65
N ASP A 806 2.80 -4.93 43.24
CA ASP A 806 3.41 -4.69 41.93
C ASP A 806 3.19 -5.91 41.06
N ARG A 807 2.38 -5.77 40.01
CA ARG A 807 2.04 -6.86 39.06
C ARG A 807 3.24 -7.36 38.26
N ASP A 808 4.27 -6.52 38.10
CA ASP A 808 5.49 -6.86 37.36
C ASP A 808 6.50 -7.63 38.25
N SER A 809 6.23 -7.76 39.54
CA SER A 809 7.04 -8.51 40.50
C SER A 809 6.63 -9.99 40.55
N ALA A 810 7.49 -10.85 40.08
CA ALA A 810 7.29 -12.30 40.12
C ALA A 810 7.04 -12.87 41.54
N LEU A 811 7.45 -12.14 42.60
CA LEU A 811 7.29 -12.57 43.99
C LEU A 811 5.87 -12.44 44.50
N VAL A 812 5.07 -11.55 43.94
CA VAL A 812 3.69 -11.26 44.35
C VAL A 812 2.67 -11.38 43.23
N ALA A 813 3.09 -11.85 42.06
CA ALA A 813 2.22 -11.99 40.88
C ALA A 813 1.01 -12.89 41.17
N ASP A 814 1.17 -13.92 41.97
CA ASP A 814 0.08 -14.85 42.35
C ASP A 814 -1.03 -14.18 43.20
N LEU A 815 -0.76 -13.00 43.77
CA LEU A 815 -1.74 -12.21 44.52
C LEU A 815 -2.56 -11.27 43.65
N PHE A 816 -2.18 -11.12 42.40
CA PHE A 816 -2.87 -10.27 41.42
C PHE A 816 -4.10 -11.01 40.89
N ASP A 817 -5.29 -10.62 41.38
CA ASP A 817 -6.56 -11.13 40.86
C ASP A 817 -7.57 -9.98 40.75
N GLU A 818 -7.95 -9.65 39.54
CA GLU A 818 -8.94 -8.61 39.23
C GLU A 818 -10.33 -8.97 39.76
N ARG A 819 -10.60 -10.26 40.03
CA ARG A 819 -11.86 -10.78 40.63
C ARG A 819 -11.86 -10.70 42.15
N HIS A 820 -10.81 -10.21 42.78
CA HIS A 820 -10.77 -10.07 44.23
C HIS A 820 -11.97 -9.20 44.74
N PRO A 821 -12.71 -9.62 45.75
CA PRO A 821 -13.94 -8.93 46.17
C PRO A 821 -13.77 -7.42 46.40
N THR A 822 -12.62 -7.00 46.94
CA THR A 822 -12.34 -5.57 47.15
C THR A 822 -12.17 -4.80 45.85
N VAL A 823 -11.57 -5.43 44.80
CA VAL A 823 -11.44 -4.83 43.48
C VAL A 823 -12.80 -4.73 42.80
N MET A 824 -13.59 -5.79 42.85
CA MET A 824 -14.96 -5.81 42.32
C MET A 824 -15.84 -4.74 42.99
N GLU A 825 -15.67 -4.51 44.30
CA GLU A 825 -16.38 -3.45 45.00
C GLU A 825 -15.96 -2.04 44.55
N MET A 826 -14.66 -1.82 44.27
CA MET A 826 -14.17 -0.58 43.67
C MET A 826 -14.77 -0.34 42.29
N VAL A 827 -14.80 -1.37 41.44
CA VAL A 827 -15.43 -1.31 40.12
C VAL A 827 -16.91 -1.00 40.20
N ARG A 828 -17.65 -1.67 41.12
CA ARG A 828 -19.08 -1.42 41.35
C ARG A 828 -19.34 0.03 41.79
N LEU A 829 -18.53 0.54 42.72
CA LEU A 829 -18.66 1.92 43.24
C LEU A 829 -18.40 2.94 42.12
N ALA A 830 -17.39 2.70 41.26
CA ALA A 830 -17.11 3.54 40.11
C ALA A 830 -18.30 3.62 39.16
N ILE A 831 -18.85 2.46 38.73
CA ILE A 831 -20.00 2.37 37.83
C ILE A 831 -21.20 3.12 38.43
N HIS A 832 -21.60 2.83 39.65
CA HIS A 832 -22.78 3.44 40.28
C HIS A 832 -22.61 4.95 40.46
N THR A 833 -21.40 5.42 40.76
CA THR A 833 -21.18 6.87 40.95
C THR A 833 -21.19 7.60 39.60
N ALA A 834 -20.54 7.07 38.57
CA ALA A 834 -20.60 7.64 37.21
C ALA A 834 -22.04 7.75 36.70
N LYS A 835 -22.83 6.67 36.87
CA LYS A 835 -24.25 6.64 36.48
C LYS A 835 -25.07 7.69 37.23
N ARG A 836 -24.90 7.85 38.54
CA ARG A 836 -25.59 8.89 39.34
C ARG A 836 -25.24 10.30 38.85
N CYS A 837 -24.01 10.48 38.36
CA CYS A 837 -23.54 11.76 37.81
C CYS A 837 -23.94 11.95 36.33
N GLY A 838 -24.67 11.01 35.73
CA GLY A 838 -25.08 11.06 34.32
C GLY A 838 -23.90 10.96 33.33
N ARG A 839 -22.80 10.31 33.71
CA ARG A 839 -21.63 10.12 32.84
C ARG A 839 -21.51 8.66 32.39
N PRO A 840 -21.19 8.43 31.12
CA PRO A 840 -20.89 7.10 30.61
C PRO A 840 -19.63 6.55 31.27
N ILE A 841 -19.65 5.24 31.52
CA ILE A 841 -18.51 4.50 32.04
C ILE A 841 -18.31 3.19 31.30
N GLY A 842 -17.09 2.93 30.86
CA GLY A 842 -16.66 1.69 30.26
C GLY A 842 -15.50 1.06 31.02
N ILE A 843 -15.05 -0.09 30.54
CA ILE A 843 -13.82 -0.76 30.98
C ILE A 843 -12.94 -1.07 29.77
N CYS A 844 -11.63 -0.96 29.94
CA CYS A 844 -10.64 -1.30 28.90
C CYS A 844 -9.48 -2.16 29.43
N GLY A 845 -9.58 -2.67 30.66
CA GLY A 845 -8.63 -3.60 31.24
C GLY A 845 -8.81 -5.01 30.70
N GLN A 846 -7.95 -5.94 31.20
CA GLN A 846 -7.85 -7.31 30.70
C GLN A 846 -8.98 -8.22 31.23
N ALA A 847 -9.46 -7.96 32.44
CA ALA A 847 -10.38 -8.84 33.16
C ALA A 847 -11.60 -9.35 32.38
N PRO A 848 -12.34 -8.53 31.62
CA PRO A 848 -13.50 -9.05 30.87
C PRO A 848 -13.12 -9.89 29.65
N SER A 849 -11.88 -9.81 29.18
CA SER A 849 -11.36 -10.68 28.13
C SER A 849 -10.96 -12.06 28.67
N ASP A 850 -10.40 -12.09 29.88
CA ASP A 850 -9.85 -13.30 30.47
C ASP A 850 -10.90 -14.08 31.30
N TYR A 851 -11.89 -13.36 31.87
CA TYR A 851 -12.88 -13.93 32.81
C TYR A 851 -14.32 -13.64 32.38
N PRO A 852 -15.04 -14.58 31.79
CA PRO A 852 -16.45 -14.40 31.42
C PRO A 852 -17.38 -13.99 32.56
N GLU A 853 -17.11 -14.50 33.78
CA GLU A 853 -17.85 -14.14 34.99
C GLU A 853 -17.68 -12.67 35.38
N PHE A 854 -16.49 -12.07 35.07
CA PHE A 854 -16.28 -10.65 35.29
C PHE A 854 -17.08 -9.80 34.30
N ALA A 855 -17.18 -10.25 33.02
CA ALA A 855 -18.03 -9.61 32.04
C ALA A 855 -19.51 -9.64 32.46
N ARG A 856 -20.02 -10.78 33.02
CA ARG A 856 -21.36 -10.90 33.61
C ARG A 856 -21.56 -9.88 34.72
N PHE A 857 -20.66 -9.82 35.69
CA PHE A 857 -20.71 -8.87 36.79
C PHE A 857 -20.84 -7.41 36.27
N LEU A 858 -20.03 -7.03 35.29
CA LEU A 858 -20.09 -5.66 34.71
C LEU A 858 -21.46 -5.34 34.11
N VAL A 859 -22.03 -6.27 33.35
CA VAL A 859 -23.36 -6.10 32.75
C VAL A 859 -24.44 -5.98 33.81
N GLU A 860 -24.38 -6.80 34.88
CA GLU A 860 -25.29 -6.73 36.03
C GLU A 860 -25.20 -5.40 36.79
N GLN A 861 -24.00 -4.78 36.84
CA GLN A 861 -23.81 -3.45 37.44
C GLN A 861 -24.25 -2.29 36.48
N GLY A 862 -24.60 -2.61 35.24
CA GLY A 862 -25.09 -1.65 34.24
C GLY A 862 -24.01 -0.82 33.56
N ILE A 863 -22.84 -1.39 33.30
CA ILE A 863 -21.75 -0.72 32.54
C ILE A 863 -22.22 -0.35 31.13
N ASP A 864 -21.71 0.76 30.57
CA ASP A 864 -22.12 1.23 29.24
C ASP A 864 -21.34 0.59 28.10
N SER A 865 -20.09 0.21 28.34
CA SER A 865 -19.23 -0.40 27.31
C SER A 865 -18.16 -1.29 27.91
N ILE A 866 -17.81 -2.32 27.15
CA ILE A 866 -16.70 -3.24 27.48
C ILE A 866 -15.76 -3.27 26.28
N SER A 867 -14.50 -2.88 26.50
CA SER A 867 -13.47 -2.93 25.48
C SER A 867 -12.64 -4.20 25.65
N LEU A 868 -12.55 -4.98 24.62
CA LEU A 868 -12.02 -6.34 24.62
C LEU A 868 -10.79 -6.46 23.72
N ASN A 869 -9.97 -7.45 23.93
CA ASN A 869 -9.00 -7.86 22.96
C ASN A 869 -9.72 -8.39 21.70
N PRO A 870 -9.18 -8.15 20.51
CA PRO A 870 -9.84 -8.54 19.25
C PRO A 870 -10.20 -10.01 19.14
N ASP A 871 -9.34 -10.90 19.64
CA ASP A 871 -9.48 -12.37 19.58
C ASP A 871 -10.69 -12.92 20.34
N VAL A 872 -11.09 -12.26 21.43
CA VAL A 872 -12.25 -12.68 22.26
C VAL A 872 -13.51 -11.87 22.02
N ALA A 873 -13.47 -10.83 21.18
CA ALA A 873 -14.55 -9.86 21.02
C ALA A 873 -15.89 -10.50 20.58
N ILE A 874 -15.85 -11.45 19.65
CA ILE A 874 -17.04 -12.13 19.11
C ILE A 874 -17.63 -13.07 20.15
N ALA A 875 -16.79 -13.90 20.78
CA ALA A 875 -17.24 -14.86 21.81
C ALA A 875 -17.86 -14.13 23.01
N THR A 876 -17.23 -13.04 23.47
CA THR A 876 -17.74 -12.25 24.58
C THR A 876 -19.02 -11.49 24.21
N ARG A 877 -19.17 -11.01 22.96
CA ARG A 877 -20.44 -10.42 22.49
C ARG A 877 -21.60 -11.40 22.58
N LEU A 878 -21.40 -12.63 22.14
CA LEU A 878 -22.40 -13.69 22.26
C LEU A 878 -22.77 -13.97 23.72
N ALA A 879 -21.77 -14.05 24.60
CA ALA A 879 -21.99 -14.26 26.03
C ALA A 879 -22.78 -13.11 26.66
N ILE A 880 -22.42 -11.85 26.34
CA ILE A 880 -23.13 -10.65 26.85
C ILE A 880 -24.57 -10.61 26.38
N ALA A 881 -24.83 -10.95 25.11
CA ALA A 881 -26.21 -11.02 24.61
C ALA A 881 -27.07 -12.04 25.38
N ALA A 882 -26.51 -13.20 25.70
CA ALA A 882 -27.19 -14.22 26.52
C ALA A 882 -27.44 -13.71 27.96
N ILE A 883 -26.45 -13.07 28.58
CA ILE A 883 -26.58 -12.48 29.92
C ILE A 883 -27.70 -11.43 29.95
N GLU A 884 -27.73 -10.53 28.96
CA GLU A 884 -28.75 -9.49 28.86
C GLU A 884 -30.16 -10.07 28.65
N ALA A 885 -30.28 -11.16 27.88
CA ALA A 885 -31.54 -11.88 27.71
C ALA A 885 -32.02 -12.53 29.04
N ASP A 886 -31.10 -13.17 29.79
CA ASP A 886 -31.39 -13.74 31.10
C ASP A 886 -31.86 -12.67 32.10
N LEU A 887 -31.19 -11.50 32.12
CA LEU A 887 -31.58 -10.40 33.02
C LEU A 887 -32.96 -9.82 32.68
N VAL A 888 -33.33 -9.74 31.40
CA VAL A 888 -34.68 -9.32 30.99
C VAL A 888 -35.72 -10.35 31.37
N ALA A 889 -35.42 -11.65 31.29
CA ALA A 889 -36.35 -12.71 31.66
C ALA A 889 -36.58 -12.82 33.19
N GLN A 890 -35.71 -12.22 34.02
CA GLN A 890 -35.80 -12.16 35.49
C GLN A 890 -36.60 -10.95 36.01
N LEU A 891 -36.81 -9.93 35.16
CA LEU A 891 -37.60 -8.72 35.45
C LEU A 891 -39.05 -8.91 35.04
#